data_5ad337119c715b34044d8d7a267bc773
#
_entry.id   5ad337119c715b34044d8d7a267bc773
#
_cell.length_a   1.000
_cell.length_b   1.000
_cell.length_c   1.000
_cell.angle_alpha   90.00
_cell.angle_beta   90.00
_cell.angle_gamma   90.00
#
_symmetry.space_group_name_H-M   'P 1'
#
loop_
_entity.id
_entity.type
_entity.pdbx_description
1 polymer ?
#
loop_
_entity_poly.entity_id
_entity_poly.type
_entity_poly.pdbx_seq_one_letter_code
_entity_poly.pdbx_strand_id
1 'polypeptide(L)'
;MKHKTILTLLTILFSLTAFAVPARKGLIPLTQPDGTTFNAYFRGDEHVRIKTTVDGYAIIQDEEGWWCYARYDADGNRYSSGWHIGEDAPREVITASRSIPYSKLSQKRKMAMEAPATPVLMTKAGETAVKHGIVLLAQFKDTRFQYGKADFEELLTQKGYSLNGAIGSAREYFDAQFEGRVEFKFDVSEIITLPGTRAVYGANDDSGQDKGAAMMVIDACRIADSHIDFSIYDDNSDGEIDNVFIFFAGEDEAEGADEECIWSHAWYIYNGAGYSMSLDGKMLNRYACTSELTRMTVGDGVRTTIAGIGTFCHEYSHTFGLPDFYDTDYDESGGHAAGLWHWTSLMDGGNQNSRGQIPPYFNAIEREILGLCKPAVISRDGMYVLEPIDRGGQAYRIDTEHPDEYFLIECRSGKGWDSGIGGSGMLVYHIDKSERNSGYSEYYGSVITAYKRWKNANEVNCRPDRQCADLLEADKRQDGFTANEDELHRTSMANINGVFYPYMNVNHITSDDKRGLISWGGVKSKASITNIRRDGDKIIFSVIGFSDSSTPPEVENITHEVFCDAAIIQFESSKTFSGNAVVTWGKTGKEEHSMTVKAYEPGKFAAVIEGLEPGNKTYSVSIAFEIKGVTGKSSSLSFMTKKAPAVDWPFIYMNNVGKSPEGKISKGTQLPLRVYNASDAAEIEWSFNGRPISIGGNGYYTVTESGILKAQITFADGGETYIIKEIITE
;
A
#
# COMPACT_ATOMS: atom_id res chain seq x y z
N MET A 1 -19.89 48.85 -45.29
CA MET A 1 -18.86 47.98 -44.75
C MET A 1 -19.50 47.15 -43.65
N LYS A 2 -19.74 45.88 -43.92
CA LYS A 2 -20.41 44.96 -42.97
C LYS A 2 -19.32 44.23 -42.19
N HIS A 3 -19.23 44.47 -40.90
CA HIS A 3 -18.42 43.64 -39.98
C HIS A 3 -19.11 42.29 -39.79
N LYS A 4 -18.52 41.24 -40.25
CA LYS A 4 -18.85 39.87 -39.87
C LYS A 4 -18.10 39.56 -38.56
N THR A 5 -18.83 39.52 -37.47
CA THR A 5 -18.35 38.94 -36.20
C THR A 5 -18.35 37.44 -36.39
N ILE A 6 -17.17 36.83 -36.46
CA ILE A 6 -16.99 35.37 -36.41
C ILE A 6 -17.07 35.01 -34.91
N LEU A 7 -18.16 34.37 -34.54
CA LEU A 7 -18.33 33.74 -33.25
C LEU A 7 -17.56 32.42 -33.32
N THR A 8 -16.35 32.39 -32.76
CA THR A 8 -15.58 31.16 -32.58
C THR A 8 -16.20 30.45 -31.40
N LEU A 9 -16.99 29.42 -31.67
CA LEU A 9 -17.42 28.46 -30.65
C LEU A 9 -16.17 27.73 -30.17
N LEU A 10 -15.69 28.08 -28.98
CA LEU A 10 -14.72 27.27 -28.27
C LEU A 10 -15.51 26.07 -27.71
N THR A 11 -15.51 24.98 -28.42
CA THR A 11 -15.88 23.67 -27.87
C THR A 11 -14.78 23.30 -26.88
N ILE A 12 -15.04 23.55 -25.61
CA ILE A 12 -14.27 22.97 -24.54
C ILE A 12 -14.68 21.48 -24.53
N LEU A 13 -13.83 20.63 -25.10
CA LEU A 13 -13.93 19.20 -24.90
C LEU A 13 -13.63 18.96 -23.41
N PHE A 14 -14.67 18.70 -22.65
CA PHE A 14 -14.51 18.07 -21.35
C PHE A 14 -14.25 16.58 -21.62
N SER A 15 -13.12 16.10 -21.25
CA SER A 15 -12.80 14.70 -21.20
C SER A 15 -13.21 14.12 -19.83
N LEU A 16 -13.84 12.97 -19.80
CA LEU A 16 -14.49 12.34 -18.64
C LEU A 16 -13.84 10.95 -18.43
N THR A 17 -13.48 10.53 -17.23
CA THR A 17 -12.96 9.17 -16.93
C THR A 17 -14.01 8.30 -16.26
N ALA A 18 -14.06 7.04 -16.61
CA ALA A 18 -14.76 6.00 -15.88
C ALA A 18 -13.84 5.40 -14.81
N PHE A 19 -14.41 4.95 -13.72
CA PHE A 19 -13.72 4.39 -12.56
C PHE A 19 -14.40 3.10 -12.15
N ALA A 20 -13.62 2.10 -11.75
CA ALA A 20 -14.14 0.78 -11.49
C ALA A 20 -13.47 0.03 -10.37
N VAL A 21 -14.20 -0.95 -9.85
CA VAL A 21 -13.66 -1.96 -8.93
C VAL A 21 -12.93 -3.04 -9.72
N PRO A 22 -11.67 -3.37 -9.40
CA PRO A 22 -11.03 -4.53 -9.98
C PRO A 22 -11.75 -5.82 -9.54
N ALA A 23 -11.73 -6.84 -10.41
CA ALA A 23 -12.26 -8.15 -10.11
C ALA A 23 -11.73 -8.69 -8.78
N ARG A 24 -12.58 -9.40 -8.03
CA ARG A 24 -12.19 -10.02 -6.76
C ARG A 24 -10.98 -10.92 -6.96
N LYS A 25 -9.93 -10.69 -6.20
CA LYS A 25 -8.69 -11.47 -6.24
C LYS A 25 -8.87 -12.85 -5.59
N GLY A 26 -8.19 -13.83 -6.17
CA GLY A 26 -8.15 -15.21 -5.68
C GLY A 26 -8.97 -16.18 -6.53
N LEU A 27 -8.95 -17.43 -6.10
CA LEU A 27 -9.67 -18.49 -6.80
C LEU A 27 -11.17 -18.43 -6.53
N ILE A 28 -11.97 -18.50 -7.58
CA ILE A 28 -13.42 -18.67 -7.52
C ILE A 28 -13.77 -20.09 -7.95
N PRO A 29 -14.68 -20.80 -7.23
CA PRO A 29 -15.18 -22.08 -7.68
C PRO A 29 -16.25 -21.86 -8.77
N LEU A 30 -16.08 -22.51 -9.90
CA LEU A 30 -17.06 -22.57 -10.98
C LEU A 30 -17.62 -23.99 -11.08
N THR A 31 -18.88 -24.12 -11.48
CA THR A 31 -19.58 -25.39 -11.56
C THR A 31 -20.04 -25.65 -12.99
N GLN A 32 -19.77 -26.82 -13.52
CA GLN A 32 -20.30 -27.31 -14.78
C GLN A 32 -21.79 -27.75 -14.62
N PRO A 33 -22.56 -27.80 -15.70
CA PRO A 33 -23.97 -28.28 -15.65
C PRO A 33 -24.16 -29.68 -15.08
N ASP A 34 -23.17 -30.55 -15.17
CA ASP A 34 -23.17 -31.88 -14.58
C ASP A 34 -22.85 -31.94 -13.08
N GLY A 35 -22.59 -30.77 -12.47
CA GLY A 35 -22.24 -30.63 -11.05
C GLY A 35 -20.75 -30.75 -10.75
N THR A 36 -19.88 -31.01 -11.73
CA THR A 36 -18.41 -30.95 -11.53
C THR A 36 -17.98 -29.54 -11.26
N THR A 37 -17.02 -29.37 -10.35
CA THR A 37 -16.50 -28.06 -9.97
C THR A 37 -15.01 -27.94 -10.29
N PHE A 38 -14.57 -26.74 -10.64
CA PHE A 38 -13.17 -26.38 -10.82
C PHE A 38 -12.91 -24.97 -10.33
N ASN A 39 -11.67 -24.64 -10.04
CA ASN A 39 -11.27 -23.32 -9.64
C ASN A 39 -10.81 -22.47 -10.83
N ALA A 40 -11.17 -21.22 -10.84
CA ALA A 40 -10.80 -20.25 -11.86
C ALA A 40 -10.30 -18.95 -11.22
N TYR A 41 -9.53 -18.16 -11.96
CA TYR A 41 -9.30 -16.77 -11.65
C TYR A 41 -10.29 -15.90 -12.42
N PHE A 42 -10.73 -14.82 -11.78
CA PHE A 42 -11.47 -13.77 -12.43
C PHE A 42 -10.61 -12.50 -12.43
N ARG A 43 -10.49 -11.87 -13.57
CA ARG A 43 -9.61 -10.71 -13.80
C ARG A 43 -10.37 -9.63 -14.53
N GLY A 44 -9.93 -8.40 -14.33
CA GLY A 44 -10.45 -7.30 -15.07
C GLY A 44 -11.18 -6.29 -14.22
N ASP A 45 -11.89 -5.42 -14.92
CA ASP A 45 -12.75 -4.37 -14.40
C ASP A 45 -14.05 -4.35 -15.25
N GLU A 46 -14.89 -3.34 -15.06
CA GLU A 46 -16.13 -3.18 -15.84
C GLU A 46 -15.91 -3.05 -17.35
N HIS A 47 -14.67 -2.77 -17.80
CA HIS A 47 -14.35 -2.61 -19.22
C HIS A 47 -13.72 -3.86 -19.84
N VAL A 48 -12.97 -4.63 -19.07
CA VAL A 48 -12.30 -5.84 -19.54
C VAL A 48 -12.45 -6.95 -18.51
N ARG A 49 -13.24 -7.96 -18.82
CA ARG A 49 -13.61 -9.08 -17.93
C ARG A 49 -13.13 -10.40 -18.49
N ILE A 50 -12.28 -11.11 -17.76
CA ILE A 50 -11.71 -12.38 -18.23
C ILE A 50 -11.71 -13.39 -17.08
N LYS A 51 -12.35 -14.55 -17.30
CA LYS A 51 -12.18 -15.70 -16.43
C LYS A 51 -11.13 -16.64 -17.02
N THR A 52 -10.23 -17.15 -16.21
CA THR A 52 -9.22 -18.11 -16.66
C THR A 52 -9.16 -19.32 -15.74
N THR A 53 -8.71 -20.45 -16.28
CA THR A 53 -8.31 -21.59 -15.44
C THR A 53 -7.10 -21.21 -14.57
N VAL A 54 -6.78 -22.05 -13.57
CA VAL A 54 -5.57 -21.88 -12.73
C VAL A 54 -4.26 -21.86 -13.54
N ASP A 55 -4.28 -22.44 -14.76
CA ASP A 55 -3.15 -22.46 -15.68
C ASP A 55 -3.13 -21.28 -16.65
N GLY A 56 -4.07 -20.34 -16.51
CA GLY A 56 -4.14 -19.09 -17.29
C GLY A 56 -4.80 -19.23 -18.67
N TYR A 57 -5.65 -20.23 -18.90
CA TYR A 57 -6.42 -20.36 -20.14
C TYR A 57 -7.75 -19.63 -20.02
N ALA A 58 -8.04 -18.71 -20.93
CA ALA A 58 -9.33 -18.01 -20.95
C ALA A 58 -10.49 -18.99 -21.15
N ILE A 59 -11.58 -18.73 -20.41
CA ILE A 59 -12.77 -19.56 -20.41
C ILE A 59 -14.02 -18.72 -20.63
N ILE A 60 -15.06 -19.36 -21.17
CA ILE A 60 -16.39 -18.77 -21.40
C ILE A 60 -17.45 -19.87 -21.27
N GLN A 61 -18.67 -19.51 -20.88
CA GLN A 61 -19.82 -20.44 -20.98
C GLN A 61 -20.37 -20.48 -22.40
N ASP A 62 -20.78 -21.65 -22.83
CA ASP A 62 -21.57 -21.82 -24.04
C ASP A 62 -23.09 -21.66 -23.77
N GLU A 63 -23.91 -21.79 -24.82
CA GLU A 63 -25.36 -21.61 -24.72
C GLU A 63 -26.05 -22.66 -23.82
N GLU A 64 -25.44 -23.81 -23.58
CA GLU A 64 -25.87 -24.85 -22.65
C GLU A 64 -25.36 -24.67 -21.23
N GLY A 65 -24.56 -23.65 -20.98
CA GLY A 65 -24.00 -23.31 -19.68
C GLY A 65 -22.70 -24.05 -19.31
N TRP A 66 -22.08 -24.76 -20.27
CA TRP A 66 -20.80 -25.41 -20.04
C TRP A 66 -19.64 -24.43 -20.08
N TRP A 67 -18.77 -24.46 -19.10
CA TRP A 67 -17.50 -23.74 -19.14
C TRP A 67 -16.54 -24.39 -20.13
N CYS A 68 -16.24 -23.67 -21.19
CA CYS A 68 -15.40 -24.08 -22.29
C CYS A 68 -14.11 -23.24 -22.38
N TYR A 69 -13.06 -23.78 -23.01
CA TYR A 69 -11.92 -22.96 -23.43
C TYR A 69 -12.40 -21.90 -24.40
N ALA A 70 -12.00 -20.64 -24.17
CA ALA A 70 -12.38 -19.52 -25.01
C ALA A 70 -11.44 -19.37 -26.23
N ARG A 71 -11.97 -18.81 -27.30
CA ARG A 71 -11.24 -18.31 -28.47
C ARG A 71 -11.60 -16.86 -28.70
N TYR A 72 -10.80 -16.17 -29.45
CA TYR A 72 -11.02 -14.77 -29.85
C TYR A 72 -11.07 -14.65 -31.37
N ASP A 73 -12.01 -13.87 -31.89
CA ASP A 73 -12.07 -13.50 -33.30
C ASP A 73 -11.08 -12.37 -33.66
N ALA A 74 -11.10 -11.95 -34.93
CA ALA A 74 -10.20 -10.90 -35.42
C ALA A 74 -10.46 -9.53 -34.75
N ASP A 75 -11.64 -9.31 -34.20
CA ASP A 75 -12.07 -8.08 -33.54
C ASP A 75 -11.88 -8.15 -32.01
N GLY A 76 -11.43 -9.30 -31.50
CA GLY A 76 -11.18 -9.54 -30.07
C GLY A 76 -12.45 -9.97 -29.32
N ASN A 77 -13.54 -10.36 -29.99
CA ASN A 77 -14.70 -10.90 -29.31
C ASN A 77 -14.43 -12.34 -28.89
N ARG A 78 -14.84 -12.68 -27.67
CA ARG A 78 -14.64 -13.98 -27.07
C ARG A 78 -15.79 -14.92 -27.42
N TYR A 79 -15.47 -16.18 -27.77
CA TYR A 79 -16.47 -17.18 -28.08
C TYR A 79 -16.01 -18.58 -27.61
N SER A 80 -16.96 -19.47 -27.36
CA SER A 80 -16.69 -20.85 -26.93
C SER A 80 -15.98 -21.63 -28.02
N SER A 81 -14.97 -22.40 -27.63
CA SER A 81 -14.32 -23.38 -28.52
C SER A 81 -15.11 -24.67 -28.68
N GLY A 82 -16.17 -24.88 -27.88
CA GLY A 82 -16.90 -26.15 -27.77
C GLY A 82 -16.17 -27.25 -26.99
N TRP A 83 -14.98 -27.01 -26.45
CA TRP A 83 -14.24 -27.95 -25.60
C TRP A 83 -14.40 -27.58 -24.14
N HIS A 84 -15.02 -28.44 -23.34
CA HIS A 84 -15.29 -28.20 -21.93
C HIS A 84 -14.03 -28.23 -21.09
N ILE A 85 -14.03 -27.46 -20.01
CA ILE A 85 -12.93 -27.49 -19.04
C ILE A 85 -12.93 -28.85 -18.34
N GLY A 86 -11.76 -29.51 -18.34
CA GLY A 86 -11.56 -30.86 -17.83
C GLY A 86 -11.51 -31.94 -18.92
N GLU A 87 -11.80 -31.59 -20.18
CA GLU A 87 -11.61 -32.48 -21.33
C GLU A 87 -10.21 -32.34 -21.92
N ASP A 88 -9.73 -33.40 -22.61
CA ASP A 88 -8.46 -33.41 -23.35
C ASP A 88 -8.61 -32.59 -24.66
N ALA A 89 -8.62 -31.28 -24.54
CA ALA A 89 -8.74 -30.37 -25.68
C ALA A 89 -7.47 -30.41 -26.58
N PRO A 90 -7.64 -30.26 -27.92
CA PRO A 90 -6.50 -30.17 -28.84
C PRO A 90 -5.55 -29.02 -28.46
N ARG A 91 -4.24 -29.24 -28.66
CA ARG A 91 -3.20 -28.27 -28.32
C ARG A 91 -3.43 -26.89 -28.95
N GLU A 92 -4.02 -26.85 -30.14
CA GLU A 92 -4.36 -25.60 -30.83
C GLU A 92 -5.45 -24.81 -30.11
N VAL A 93 -6.44 -25.48 -29.49
CA VAL A 93 -7.47 -24.87 -28.65
C VAL A 93 -6.84 -24.27 -27.39
N ILE A 94 -6.04 -25.08 -26.71
CA ILE A 94 -5.31 -24.68 -25.49
C ILE A 94 -4.41 -23.46 -25.76
N THR A 95 -3.67 -23.49 -26.88
CA THR A 95 -2.79 -22.37 -27.26
C THR A 95 -3.57 -21.11 -27.59
N ALA A 96 -4.69 -21.23 -28.30
CA ALA A 96 -5.55 -20.09 -28.65
C ALA A 96 -6.19 -19.46 -27.40
N SER A 97 -6.64 -20.25 -26.44
CA SER A 97 -7.24 -19.76 -25.20
C SER A 97 -6.24 -19.07 -24.25
N ARG A 98 -4.94 -19.27 -24.45
CA ARG A 98 -3.88 -18.57 -23.71
C ARG A 98 -3.50 -17.21 -24.34
N SER A 99 -3.85 -17.02 -25.61
CA SER A 99 -3.48 -15.82 -26.38
C SER A 99 -4.59 -14.77 -26.29
N ILE A 100 -4.71 -14.13 -25.13
CA ILE A 100 -5.70 -13.09 -24.86
C ILE A 100 -5.31 -11.81 -25.63
N PRO A 101 -6.19 -11.25 -26.48
CA PRO A 101 -5.86 -10.06 -27.29
C PRO A 101 -6.08 -8.76 -26.51
N TYR A 102 -5.31 -8.53 -25.45
CA TYR A 102 -5.44 -7.35 -24.58
C TYR A 102 -5.48 -6.03 -25.36
N SER A 103 -4.64 -5.85 -26.38
CA SER A 103 -4.64 -4.65 -27.21
C SER A 103 -5.98 -4.36 -27.91
N LYS A 104 -6.73 -5.41 -28.25
CA LYS A 104 -8.07 -5.27 -28.83
C LYS A 104 -9.10 -4.92 -27.78
N LEU A 105 -9.00 -5.53 -26.60
CA LEU A 105 -9.86 -5.26 -25.44
C LEU A 105 -9.65 -3.82 -24.96
N SER A 106 -8.42 -3.37 -24.86
CA SER A 106 -8.04 -2.00 -24.52
C SER A 106 -8.55 -0.96 -25.53
N GLN A 107 -8.58 -1.28 -26.83
CA GLN A 107 -9.20 -0.41 -27.82
C GLN A 107 -10.70 -0.23 -27.61
N LYS A 108 -11.42 -1.25 -27.18
CA LYS A 108 -12.84 -1.15 -26.83
C LYS A 108 -13.05 -0.29 -25.59
N ARG A 109 -12.17 -0.40 -24.60
CA ARG A 109 -12.12 0.44 -23.41
C ARG A 109 -11.96 1.92 -23.75
N LYS A 110 -11.13 2.29 -24.75
CA LYS A 110 -10.94 3.67 -25.21
C LYS A 110 -12.23 4.39 -25.58
N MET A 111 -13.20 3.67 -26.11
CA MET A 111 -14.48 4.26 -26.52
C MET A 111 -15.38 4.62 -25.34
N ALA A 112 -15.06 4.11 -24.15
CA ALA A 112 -15.88 4.24 -22.95
C ALA A 112 -15.38 5.28 -21.94
N MET A 113 -14.09 5.69 -21.99
CA MET A 113 -13.44 6.50 -20.95
C MET A 113 -13.23 7.96 -21.38
N GLU A 114 -13.57 8.90 -20.52
CA GLU A 114 -13.21 10.32 -20.61
C GLU A 114 -13.19 11.05 -19.24
N ALA A 115 -12.32 11.98 -19.06
CA ALA A 115 -11.65 12.67 -17.95
C ALA A 115 -12.30 13.04 -16.60
N PRO A 116 -11.51 13.25 -15.53
CA PRO A 116 -11.95 13.37 -14.15
C PRO A 116 -12.59 14.70 -13.78
N ALA A 117 -13.39 14.62 -12.72
CA ALA A 117 -14.00 15.74 -12.04
C ALA A 117 -12.97 16.67 -11.37
N THR A 118 -13.30 17.94 -11.27
CA THR A 118 -12.58 18.87 -10.39
C THR A 118 -12.96 18.53 -8.94
N PRO A 119 -11.99 18.28 -8.05
CA PRO A 119 -12.29 18.00 -6.66
C PRO A 119 -12.99 19.19 -6.00
N VAL A 120 -14.16 18.96 -5.44
CA VAL A 120 -14.89 19.98 -4.68
C VAL A 120 -14.97 19.53 -3.23
N LEU A 121 -13.91 19.76 -2.48
CA LEU A 121 -13.88 19.29 -1.10
C LEU A 121 -13.58 20.33 -0.05
N MET A 122 -13.14 21.54 -0.41
CA MET A 122 -12.67 22.48 0.60
C MET A 122 -13.45 23.79 0.57
N THR A 123 -14.26 23.98 1.59
CA THR A 123 -14.73 25.31 2.01
C THR A 123 -13.58 26.13 2.60
N LYS A 124 -13.77 27.42 2.79
CA LYS A 124 -12.79 28.31 3.43
C LYS A 124 -12.34 27.74 4.77
N ALA A 125 -11.09 27.94 5.11
CA ALA A 125 -10.52 27.45 6.37
C ALA A 125 -11.39 27.85 7.58
N GLY A 126 -11.91 26.84 8.30
CA GLY A 126 -12.73 27.01 9.51
C GLY A 126 -14.23 26.70 9.34
N GLU A 127 -14.69 26.36 8.15
CA GLU A 127 -16.06 25.90 7.92
C GLU A 127 -16.06 24.38 7.61
N THR A 128 -16.97 23.63 8.24
CA THR A 128 -17.19 22.22 7.90
C THR A 128 -18.03 22.17 6.62
N ALA A 129 -17.50 21.51 5.58
CA ALA A 129 -18.27 21.23 4.38
C ALA A 129 -19.34 20.18 4.68
N VAL A 130 -20.48 20.24 4.02
CA VAL A 130 -21.48 19.17 4.04
C VAL A 130 -21.50 18.51 2.68
N LYS A 131 -21.49 17.19 2.65
CA LYS A 131 -21.67 16.38 1.45
C LYS A 131 -22.92 15.53 1.60
N HIS A 132 -23.86 15.76 0.69
CA HIS A 132 -25.07 14.97 0.60
C HIS A 132 -24.89 13.88 -0.47
N GLY A 133 -25.18 12.64 -0.11
CA GLY A 133 -25.17 11.49 -1.04
C GLY A 133 -26.54 10.86 -1.09
N ILE A 134 -27.14 10.78 -2.28
CA ILE A 134 -28.35 10.00 -2.48
C ILE A 134 -28.02 8.57 -2.84
N VAL A 135 -28.59 7.63 -2.11
CA VAL A 135 -28.43 6.19 -2.33
C VAL A 135 -29.77 5.58 -2.68
N LEU A 136 -29.92 5.08 -3.90
CA LEU A 136 -31.11 4.44 -4.37
C LEU A 136 -30.98 2.92 -4.26
N LEU A 137 -32.01 2.26 -3.72
CA LEU A 137 -32.09 0.81 -3.62
C LEU A 137 -32.88 0.27 -4.82
N ALA A 138 -32.21 -0.28 -5.83
CA ALA A 138 -32.81 -0.73 -7.06
C ALA A 138 -32.91 -2.27 -7.13
N GLN A 139 -34.11 -2.82 -7.15
CA GLN A 139 -34.34 -4.26 -7.38
C GLN A 139 -34.94 -4.49 -8.77
N PHE A 140 -34.65 -5.68 -9.31
CA PHE A 140 -35.13 -6.05 -10.62
C PHE A 140 -36.48 -6.74 -10.58
N LYS A 141 -37.09 -6.93 -11.75
CA LYS A 141 -38.36 -7.64 -11.86
C LYS A 141 -38.27 -9.09 -11.36
N ASP A 142 -37.14 -9.72 -11.54
CA ASP A 142 -36.84 -11.13 -11.24
C ASP A 142 -35.89 -11.32 -10.03
N THR A 143 -35.18 -10.29 -9.58
CA THR A 143 -34.24 -10.34 -8.47
C THR A 143 -34.65 -9.32 -7.40
N ARG A 144 -34.86 -9.79 -6.18
CA ARG A 144 -35.32 -8.98 -5.05
C ARG A 144 -34.24 -8.83 -4.02
N PHE A 145 -34.25 -7.71 -3.29
CA PHE A 145 -33.42 -7.53 -2.12
C PHE A 145 -33.69 -8.61 -1.07
N GLN A 146 -32.64 -9.09 -0.42
CA GLN A 146 -32.68 -9.92 0.78
C GLN A 146 -32.70 -9.08 2.06
N TYR A 147 -32.15 -7.86 1.99
CA TYR A 147 -32.07 -6.87 3.07
C TYR A 147 -33.02 -5.71 2.80
N GLY A 148 -33.47 -5.03 3.87
CA GLY A 148 -34.36 -3.90 3.75
C GLY A 148 -33.63 -2.57 3.81
N LYS A 149 -34.36 -1.47 3.56
CA LYS A 149 -33.84 -0.11 3.65
C LYS A 149 -33.07 0.14 4.98
N ALA A 150 -33.61 -0.32 6.10
CA ALA A 150 -33.02 -0.12 7.42
C ALA A 150 -31.61 -0.71 7.52
N ASP A 151 -31.35 -1.88 6.88
CA ASP A 151 -30.03 -2.50 6.88
C ASP A 151 -29.00 -1.64 6.13
N PHE A 152 -29.40 -0.96 5.04
CA PHE A 152 -28.55 -0.02 4.30
C PHE A 152 -28.36 1.31 5.05
N GLU A 153 -29.40 1.81 5.73
CA GLU A 153 -29.24 2.97 6.61
C GLU A 153 -28.25 2.68 7.74
N GLU A 154 -28.31 1.48 8.33
CA GLU A 154 -27.35 1.04 9.34
C GLU A 154 -25.93 0.92 8.75
N LEU A 155 -25.77 0.23 7.61
CA LEU A 155 -24.49 0.08 6.90
C LEU A 155 -23.82 1.43 6.62
N LEU A 156 -24.60 2.41 6.18
CA LEU A 156 -24.09 3.70 5.73
C LEU A 156 -23.91 4.71 6.85
N THR A 157 -24.77 4.72 7.90
CA THR A 157 -24.83 5.83 8.83
C THR A 157 -24.78 5.44 10.31
N GLN A 158 -24.99 4.17 10.68
CA GLN A 158 -25.09 3.76 12.07
C GLN A 158 -23.74 3.87 12.76
N LYS A 159 -23.72 4.59 13.87
CA LYS A 159 -22.54 4.66 14.73
C LYS A 159 -22.24 3.32 15.38
N GLY A 160 -21.00 2.84 15.26
CA GLY A 160 -20.56 1.57 15.80
C GLY A 160 -21.11 0.36 15.05
N TYR A 161 -21.42 0.51 13.76
CA TYR A 161 -21.82 -0.62 12.91
C TYR A 161 -20.76 -1.72 12.93
N SER A 162 -21.19 -2.98 13.15
CA SER A 162 -20.26 -4.09 13.38
C SER A 162 -20.70 -5.43 12.77
N LEU A 163 -21.68 -5.41 11.87
CA LEU A 163 -22.15 -6.62 11.20
C LEU A 163 -21.02 -7.22 10.34
N ASN A 164 -20.91 -8.55 10.31
CA ASN A 164 -19.94 -9.31 9.51
C ASN A 164 -18.45 -8.95 9.76
N GLY A 165 -18.14 -8.35 10.91
CA GLY A 165 -16.79 -7.94 11.28
C GLY A 165 -16.41 -6.53 10.86
N ALA A 166 -17.38 -5.71 10.44
CA ALA A 166 -17.18 -4.28 10.25
C ALA A 166 -16.77 -3.60 11.57
N ILE A 167 -16.06 -2.49 11.45
CA ILE A 167 -15.60 -1.68 12.59
C ILE A 167 -16.22 -0.29 12.61
N GLY A 168 -17.16 -0.03 11.72
CA GLY A 168 -17.91 1.21 11.57
C GLY A 168 -18.74 1.22 10.29
N SER A 169 -19.59 2.21 10.14
CA SER A 169 -20.37 2.51 8.94
C SER A 169 -19.54 3.30 7.91
N ALA A 170 -20.08 3.45 6.69
CA ALA A 170 -19.44 4.28 5.66
C ALA A 170 -19.26 5.73 6.12
N ARG A 171 -20.23 6.30 6.86
CA ARG A 171 -20.10 7.62 7.47
C ARG A 171 -18.95 7.67 8.46
N GLU A 172 -18.83 6.70 9.37
CA GLU A 172 -17.72 6.65 10.32
C GLU A 172 -16.35 6.48 9.61
N TYR A 173 -16.33 5.75 8.49
CA TYR A 173 -15.14 5.67 7.63
C TYR A 173 -14.74 7.05 7.11
N PHE A 174 -15.66 7.77 6.45
CA PHE A 174 -15.34 9.09 5.90
C PHE A 174 -15.10 10.14 7.00
N ASP A 175 -15.81 10.09 8.12
CA ASP A 175 -15.56 10.95 9.28
C ASP A 175 -14.12 10.80 9.78
N ALA A 176 -13.60 9.56 9.80
CA ALA A 176 -12.20 9.28 10.15
C ALA A 176 -11.22 9.83 9.11
N GLN A 177 -11.53 9.68 7.79
CA GLN A 177 -10.66 10.18 6.72
C GLN A 177 -10.55 11.70 6.71
N PHE A 178 -11.68 12.40 6.89
CA PHE A 178 -11.75 13.84 6.77
C PHE A 178 -11.58 14.60 8.10
N GLU A 179 -11.44 13.88 9.22
CA GLU A 179 -11.13 14.47 10.54
C GLU A 179 -12.11 15.58 10.94
N GLY A 180 -13.40 15.42 10.62
CA GLY A 180 -14.45 16.39 10.90
C GLY A 180 -14.46 17.65 10.00
N ARG A 181 -13.65 17.70 8.95
CA ARG A 181 -13.65 18.80 7.97
C ARG A 181 -14.83 18.72 7.01
N VAL A 182 -15.41 17.54 6.84
CA VAL A 182 -16.59 17.27 6.01
C VAL A 182 -17.58 16.47 6.82
N GLU A 183 -18.84 16.88 6.81
CA GLU A 183 -19.97 16.13 7.33
C GLU A 183 -20.64 15.37 6.18
N PHE A 184 -20.67 14.05 6.26
CA PHE A 184 -21.32 13.20 5.26
C PHE A 184 -22.75 12.86 5.67
N LYS A 185 -23.70 13.07 4.77
CA LYS A 185 -25.11 12.72 4.91
C LYS A 185 -25.52 11.83 3.77
N PHE A 186 -25.90 10.60 4.10
CA PHE A 186 -26.37 9.62 3.11
C PHE A 186 -27.87 9.42 3.30
N ASP A 187 -28.63 9.78 2.28
CA ASP A 187 -30.08 9.55 2.22
C ASP A 187 -30.35 8.28 1.43
N VAL A 188 -31.08 7.34 2.04
CA VAL A 188 -31.40 6.03 1.43
C VAL A 188 -32.85 6.03 0.99
N SER A 189 -33.11 5.69 -0.29
CA SER A 189 -34.46 5.60 -0.83
C SER A 189 -35.25 4.41 -0.27
N GLU A 190 -36.56 4.42 -0.49
CA GLU A 190 -37.33 3.15 -0.46
C GLU A 190 -36.85 2.25 -1.59
N ILE A 191 -37.12 0.94 -1.47
CA ILE A 191 -36.76 -0.05 -2.49
C ILE A 191 -37.56 0.21 -3.77
N ILE A 192 -36.85 0.51 -4.85
CA ILE A 192 -37.39 0.81 -6.18
C ILE A 192 -37.41 -0.50 -6.99
N THR A 193 -38.57 -0.86 -7.55
CA THR A 193 -38.64 -2.00 -8.47
C THR A 193 -38.53 -1.51 -9.91
N LEU A 194 -37.45 -1.89 -10.56
CA LEU A 194 -37.18 -1.56 -11.95
C LEU A 194 -38.11 -2.35 -12.92
N PRO A 195 -38.39 -1.80 -14.12
CA PRO A 195 -39.26 -2.46 -15.10
C PRO A 195 -38.60 -3.66 -15.80
N GLY A 196 -37.26 -3.73 -15.82
CA GLY A 196 -36.50 -4.80 -16.45
C GLY A 196 -36.10 -5.93 -15.49
N THR A 197 -35.66 -7.04 -16.05
CA THR A 197 -34.99 -8.14 -15.33
C THR A 197 -33.54 -7.77 -15.08
N ARG A 198 -32.83 -8.49 -14.20
CA ARG A 198 -31.41 -8.30 -13.95
C ARG A 198 -30.61 -8.34 -15.26
N ALA A 199 -30.82 -9.34 -16.10
CA ALA A 199 -30.14 -9.49 -17.38
C ALA A 199 -30.37 -8.34 -18.37
N VAL A 200 -31.47 -7.59 -18.26
CA VAL A 200 -31.69 -6.39 -19.10
C VAL A 200 -30.66 -5.28 -18.81
N TYR A 201 -30.25 -5.17 -17.56
CA TYR A 201 -29.33 -4.12 -17.12
C TYR A 201 -27.88 -4.61 -17.00
N GLY A 202 -27.66 -5.86 -16.59
CA GLY A 202 -26.35 -6.40 -16.27
C GLY A 202 -25.75 -7.31 -17.34
N ALA A 203 -26.57 -8.01 -18.17
CA ALA A 203 -25.99 -8.94 -19.13
C ALA A 203 -24.96 -8.26 -20.03
N ASN A 204 -23.82 -8.93 -20.19
CA ASN A 204 -22.69 -8.43 -20.96
C ASN A 204 -23.02 -8.31 -22.46
N ASP A 205 -22.52 -7.29 -23.11
CA ASP A 205 -22.49 -7.17 -24.56
C ASP A 205 -21.33 -7.99 -25.16
N ASP A 206 -21.20 -7.95 -26.49
CA ASP A 206 -20.12 -8.65 -27.20
C ASP A 206 -18.70 -8.18 -26.81
N SER A 207 -18.59 -7.02 -26.15
CA SER A 207 -17.34 -6.50 -25.62
C SER A 207 -17.08 -6.90 -24.17
N GLY A 208 -18.05 -7.52 -23.50
CA GLY A 208 -17.99 -7.93 -22.11
C GLY A 208 -18.34 -6.81 -21.12
N GLN A 209 -19.10 -5.80 -21.56
CA GLN A 209 -19.59 -4.70 -20.70
C GLN A 209 -21.08 -4.84 -20.42
N ASP A 210 -21.55 -4.31 -19.28
CA ASP A 210 -22.97 -4.29 -18.95
C ASP A 210 -23.79 -3.54 -20.00
N LYS A 211 -24.79 -4.20 -20.59
CA LYS A 211 -25.63 -3.59 -21.65
C LYS A 211 -26.44 -2.39 -21.18
N GLY A 212 -26.78 -2.35 -19.91
CA GLY A 212 -27.82 -1.43 -19.45
C GLY A 212 -27.59 -0.80 -18.08
N ALA A 213 -26.39 -0.80 -17.52
CA ALA A 213 -26.14 -0.24 -16.19
C ALA A 213 -26.53 1.25 -16.10
N ALA A 214 -26.18 2.07 -17.09
CA ALA A 214 -26.64 3.47 -17.13
C ALA A 214 -28.18 3.59 -17.24
N MET A 215 -28.83 2.67 -17.94
CA MET A 215 -30.30 2.62 -18.00
C MET A 215 -30.93 2.22 -16.67
N MET A 216 -30.27 1.35 -15.88
CA MET A 216 -30.70 1.06 -14.51
C MET A 216 -30.78 2.34 -13.69
N VAL A 217 -29.74 3.18 -13.75
CA VAL A 217 -29.69 4.46 -13.02
C VAL A 217 -30.80 5.39 -13.49
N ILE A 218 -30.97 5.54 -14.80
CA ILE A 218 -32.02 6.38 -15.38
C ILE A 218 -33.41 5.94 -14.93
N ASP A 219 -33.70 4.63 -14.97
CA ASP A 219 -35.00 4.10 -14.58
C ASP A 219 -35.23 4.24 -13.06
N ALA A 220 -34.20 3.98 -12.24
CA ALA A 220 -34.27 4.17 -10.80
C ALA A 220 -34.56 5.65 -10.43
N CYS A 221 -33.81 6.58 -11.02
CA CYS A 221 -33.98 8.00 -10.79
C CYS A 221 -35.37 8.50 -11.24
N ARG A 222 -35.86 8.09 -12.41
CA ARG A 222 -37.20 8.47 -12.89
C ARG A 222 -38.32 7.98 -11.97
N ILE A 223 -38.17 6.80 -11.39
CA ILE A 223 -39.16 6.29 -10.43
C ILE A 223 -39.08 7.05 -9.11
N ALA A 224 -37.86 7.38 -8.66
CA ALA A 224 -37.60 8.09 -7.41
C ALA A 224 -38.00 9.56 -7.45
N ASP A 225 -37.97 10.22 -8.61
CA ASP A 225 -38.16 11.66 -8.85
C ASP A 225 -39.47 12.23 -8.24
N SER A 226 -40.51 11.43 -8.16
CA SER A 226 -41.76 11.84 -7.54
C SER A 226 -41.70 11.93 -5.99
N HIS A 227 -40.65 11.44 -5.36
CA HIS A 227 -40.51 11.31 -3.91
C HIS A 227 -39.22 11.90 -3.37
N ILE A 228 -38.26 12.19 -4.23
CA ILE A 228 -36.92 12.70 -3.89
C ILE A 228 -36.70 14.03 -4.62
N ASP A 229 -36.34 15.06 -3.88
CA ASP A 229 -35.84 16.32 -4.44
C ASP A 229 -34.35 16.18 -4.74
N PHE A 230 -34.00 15.92 -5.99
CA PHE A 230 -32.62 15.75 -6.40
C PHE A 230 -31.81 17.06 -6.38
N SER A 231 -32.47 18.22 -6.33
CA SER A 231 -31.77 19.50 -6.34
C SER A 231 -30.88 19.73 -5.12
N ILE A 232 -31.13 19.03 -4.02
CA ILE A 232 -30.34 19.15 -2.77
C ILE A 232 -28.99 18.45 -2.81
N TYR A 233 -28.73 17.62 -3.85
CA TYR A 233 -27.48 16.87 -4.03
C TYR A 233 -26.50 17.56 -5.00
N ASP A 234 -26.65 18.86 -5.19
CA ASP A 234 -25.72 19.77 -5.86
C ASP A 234 -25.08 20.67 -4.81
N ASP A 235 -24.14 20.12 -4.02
CA ASP A 235 -23.53 20.78 -2.86
C ASP A 235 -22.65 21.98 -3.25
N ASN A 236 -22.10 21.97 -4.46
CA ASN A 236 -21.23 23.03 -4.95
C ASN A 236 -21.97 24.12 -5.76
N SER A 237 -23.26 23.90 -6.02
CA SER A 237 -24.15 24.81 -6.77
C SER A 237 -23.70 25.09 -8.21
N ASP A 238 -23.08 24.09 -8.87
CA ASP A 238 -22.65 24.22 -10.27
C ASP A 238 -23.76 23.84 -11.29
N GLY A 239 -24.88 23.33 -10.79
CA GLY A 239 -26.03 22.92 -11.60
C GLY A 239 -26.05 21.44 -11.96
N GLU A 240 -25.07 20.67 -11.47
CA GLU A 240 -25.00 19.23 -11.59
C GLU A 240 -25.27 18.54 -10.25
N ILE A 241 -25.91 17.39 -10.28
CA ILE A 241 -26.02 16.50 -9.11
C ILE A 241 -24.65 15.84 -8.95
N ASP A 242 -24.02 15.99 -7.78
CA ASP A 242 -22.66 15.56 -7.51
C ASP A 242 -22.45 14.06 -7.75
N ASN A 243 -23.40 13.23 -7.29
CA ASN A 243 -23.43 11.78 -7.55
C ASN A 243 -24.79 11.18 -7.17
N VAL A 244 -25.18 10.11 -7.88
CA VAL A 244 -26.23 9.19 -7.46
C VAL A 244 -25.58 7.82 -7.27
N PHE A 245 -25.76 7.22 -6.09
CA PHE A 245 -25.26 5.88 -5.81
C PHE A 245 -26.41 4.87 -5.86
N ILE A 246 -26.19 3.72 -6.51
CA ILE A 246 -27.18 2.66 -6.61
C ILE A 246 -26.66 1.42 -5.87
N PHE A 247 -27.40 0.94 -4.85
CA PHE A 247 -27.30 -0.48 -4.49
C PHE A 247 -28.29 -1.26 -5.34
N PHE A 248 -27.79 -2.23 -6.09
CA PHE A 248 -28.65 -3.13 -6.86
C PHE A 248 -28.83 -4.47 -6.14
N ALA A 249 -30.03 -5.06 -6.26
CA ALA A 249 -30.36 -6.32 -5.62
C ALA A 249 -29.56 -7.50 -6.17
N GLY A 250 -29.06 -8.35 -5.28
CA GLY A 250 -28.35 -9.57 -5.61
C GLY A 250 -26.84 -9.44 -5.55
N GLU A 251 -26.15 -10.26 -6.35
CA GLU A 251 -24.70 -10.44 -6.33
C GLU A 251 -24.02 -9.60 -7.41
N ASP A 252 -22.71 -9.45 -7.27
CA ASP A 252 -21.80 -8.67 -8.12
C ASP A 252 -21.04 -9.57 -9.09
N GLU A 253 -21.00 -9.21 -10.36
CA GLU A 253 -20.13 -9.91 -11.30
C GLU A 253 -18.66 -9.75 -10.93
N ALA A 254 -18.23 -8.59 -10.43
CA ALA A 254 -16.86 -8.35 -9.97
C ALA A 254 -16.40 -9.34 -8.89
N GLU A 255 -17.32 -9.90 -8.10
CA GLU A 255 -17.05 -10.95 -7.11
C GLU A 255 -17.19 -12.39 -7.66
N GLY A 256 -17.38 -12.54 -8.96
CA GLY A 256 -17.47 -13.82 -9.65
C GLY A 256 -18.90 -14.39 -9.72
N ALA A 257 -19.93 -13.56 -9.66
CA ALA A 257 -21.29 -13.96 -9.98
C ALA A 257 -21.48 -14.16 -11.51
N ASP A 258 -22.72 -14.49 -11.91
CA ASP A 258 -23.06 -14.72 -13.31
C ASP A 258 -22.90 -13.45 -14.16
N GLU A 259 -22.62 -13.62 -15.46
CA GLU A 259 -22.47 -12.53 -16.44
C GLU A 259 -23.78 -11.75 -16.72
N GLU A 260 -24.89 -12.14 -16.10
CA GLU A 260 -26.13 -11.36 -16.06
C GLU A 260 -26.19 -10.38 -14.89
N CYS A 261 -25.24 -10.45 -13.94
CA CYS A 261 -25.12 -9.52 -12.85
C CYS A 261 -24.40 -8.25 -13.33
N ILE A 262 -24.72 -7.14 -12.69
CA ILE A 262 -24.02 -5.88 -12.93
C ILE A 262 -22.64 -5.96 -12.23
N TRP A 263 -21.65 -5.37 -12.85
CA TRP A 263 -20.34 -5.10 -12.25
C TRP A 263 -20.40 -3.79 -11.46
N SER A 264 -19.94 -3.77 -10.22
CA SER A 264 -19.80 -2.53 -9.44
C SER A 264 -18.83 -1.54 -10.10
N HIS A 265 -19.26 -0.28 -10.28
CA HIS A 265 -18.47 0.75 -10.95
C HIS A 265 -18.99 2.15 -10.67
N ALA A 266 -18.15 3.18 -10.95
CA ALA A 266 -18.55 4.56 -11.08
C ALA A 266 -18.40 5.00 -12.54
N TRP A 267 -19.43 5.64 -13.11
CA TRP A 267 -19.42 6.04 -14.51
C TRP A 267 -20.33 7.24 -14.81
N TYR A 268 -20.52 7.46 -16.10
CA TYR A 268 -21.32 8.56 -16.63
C TYR A 268 -22.51 8.04 -17.45
N ILE A 269 -23.69 8.61 -17.16
CA ILE A 269 -24.93 8.25 -17.86
C ILE A 269 -24.80 8.51 -19.36
N TYR A 270 -24.17 9.65 -19.74
CA TYR A 270 -23.98 9.99 -21.15
C TYR A 270 -23.22 8.90 -21.92
N ASN A 271 -22.16 8.36 -21.32
CA ASN A 271 -21.33 7.34 -21.98
C ASN A 271 -22.06 6.01 -22.15
N GLY A 272 -22.85 5.59 -21.16
CA GLY A 272 -23.59 4.33 -21.22
C GLY A 272 -24.94 4.41 -21.96
N ALA A 273 -25.61 5.56 -21.93
CA ALA A 273 -26.95 5.72 -22.53
C ALA A 273 -26.98 6.67 -23.75
N GLY A 274 -25.90 7.41 -24.02
CA GLY A 274 -25.84 8.38 -25.11
C GLY A 274 -26.50 9.73 -24.81
N TYR A 275 -27.03 9.93 -23.60
CA TYR A 275 -27.60 11.21 -23.14
C TYR A 275 -27.55 11.32 -21.64
N SER A 276 -27.43 12.56 -21.13
CA SER A 276 -27.59 12.88 -19.70
C SER A 276 -29.04 13.16 -19.39
N MET A 277 -29.43 13.07 -18.11
CA MET A 277 -30.78 13.40 -17.67
C MET A 277 -30.83 14.63 -16.78
N SER A 278 -31.98 15.27 -16.63
CA SER A 278 -32.19 16.37 -15.71
C SER A 278 -33.30 16.02 -14.72
N LEU A 279 -33.04 16.29 -13.43
CA LEU A 279 -33.96 16.06 -12.31
C LEU A 279 -34.00 17.36 -11.47
N ASP A 280 -35.19 17.85 -11.15
CA ASP A 280 -35.40 19.07 -10.35
C ASP A 280 -34.57 20.27 -10.80
N GLY A 281 -34.35 20.39 -12.12
CA GLY A 281 -33.57 21.47 -12.74
C GLY A 281 -32.06 21.34 -12.66
N LYS A 282 -31.55 20.19 -12.16
CA LYS A 282 -30.13 19.85 -12.13
C LYS A 282 -29.81 18.79 -13.14
N MET A 283 -28.60 18.83 -13.69
CA MET A 283 -28.10 17.81 -14.59
C MET A 283 -27.55 16.61 -13.81
N LEU A 284 -27.99 15.40 -14.15
CA LEU A 284 -27.39 14.18 -13.64
C LEU A 284 -26.62 13.48 -14.76
N ASN A 285 -25.33 13.32 -14.55
CA ASN A 285 -24.49 12.56 -15.46
C ASN A 285 -23.57 11.55 -14.73
N ARG A 286 -23.18 11.81 -13.49
CA ARG A 286 -22.35 10.91 -12.70
C ARG A 286 -23.19 9.95 -11.87
N TYR A 287 -22.77 8.70 -11.84
CA TYR A 287 -23.31 7.71 -10.93
C TYR A 287 -22.24 6.72 -10.47
N ALA A 288 -22.52 6.02 -9.39
CA ALA A 288 -21.81 4.84 -8.98
C ALA A 288 -22.79 3.74 -8.57
N CYS A 289 -22.40 2.50 -8.64
CA CYS A 289 -23.24 1.39 -8.21
C CYS A 289 -22.43 0.26 -7.59
N THR A 290 -23.08 -0.48 -6.69
CA THR A 290 -22.56 -1.73 -6.13
C THR A 290 -23.70 -2.70 -5.80
N SER A 291 -23.37 -3.97 -5.59
CA SER A 291 -24.34 -5.00 -5.22
C SER A 291 -24.79 -4.89 -3.77
N GLU A 292 -25.99 -5.44 -3.51
CA GLU A 292 -26.45 -5.74 -2.17
C GLU A 292 -25.59 -6.75 -1.44
N LEU A 293 -25.11 -7.79 -2.17
CA LEU A 293 -24.54 -8.99 -1.58
C LEU A 293 -23.07 -9.17 -1.96
N THR A 294 -22.27 -9.56 -0.97
CA THR A 294 -20.94 -10.09 -1.17
C THR A 294 -20.90 -11.60 -1.02
N ARG A 295 -20.03 -12.27 -1.76
CA ARG A 295 -19.87 -13.74 -1.77
C ARG A 295 -18.82 -14.18 -0.75
N MET A 296 -19.14 -15.24 -0.01
CA MET A 296 -18.25 -15.89 0.95
C MET A 296 -18.09 -17.37 0.60
N THR A 297 -16.85 -17.82 0.40
CA THR A 297 -16.57 -19.26 0.28
C THR A 297 -16.60 -19.89 1.68
N VAL A 298 -17.44 -20.89 1.88
CA VAL A 298 -17.57 -21.61 3.14
C VAL A 298 -17.50 -23.12 2.86
N GLY A 299 -16.38 -23.74 3.14
CA GLY A 299 -16.09 -25.12 2.70
C GLY A 299 -16.09 -25.21 1.17
N ASP A 300 -16.85 -26.15 0.62
CA ASP A 300 -16.98 -26.33 -0.84
C ASP A 300 -18.14 -25.50 -1.44
N GLY A 301 -18.77 -24.61 -0.68
CA GLY A 301 -19.91 -23.82 -1.12
C GLY A 301 -19.71 -22.31 -1.03
N VAL A 302 -20.63 -21.57 -1.64
CA VAL A 302 -20.72 -20.12 -1.57
C VAL A 302 -21.92 -19.72 -0.73
N ARG A 303 -21.73 -18.77 0.17
CA ARG A 303 -22.81 -18.06 0.87
C ARG A 303 -22.74 -16.58 0.53
N THR A 304 -23.88 -15.93 0.56
CA THR A 304 -23.98 -14.48 0.40
C THR A 304 -24.39 -13.80 1.70
N THR A 305 -23.96 -12.58 1.88
CA THR A 305 -24.35 -11.70 2.99
C THR A 305 -24.37 -10.27 2.46
N ILE A 306 -24.95 -9.33 3.23
CA ILE A 306 -24.89 -7.93 2.85
C ILE A 306 -23.44 -7.51 2.60
N ALA A 307 -23.20 -6.77 1.52
CA ALA A 307 -21.88 -6.28 1.14
C ALA A 307 -21.28 -5.38 2.24
N GLY A 308 -19.95 -5.32 2.31
CA GLY A 308 -19.26 -4.35 3.14
C GLY A 308 -19.26 -2.96 2.53
N ILE A 309 -18.77 -1.99 3.28
CA ILE A 309 -18.71 -0.58 2.82
C ILE A 309 -17.57 -0.30 1.83
N GLY A 310 -16.65 -1.25 1.63
CA GLY A 310 -15.40 -0.99 0.90
C GLY A 310 -15.64 -0.52 -0.52
N THR A 311 -16.44 -1.24 -1.31
CA THR A 311 -16.77 -0.86 -2.68
C THR A 311 -17.55 0.47 -2.71
N PHE A 312 -18.53 0.65 -1.81
CA PHE A 312 -19.21 1.94 -1.69
C PHE A 312 -18.22 3.09 -1.45
N CYS A 313 -17.27 2.92 -0.52
CA CYS A 313 -16.29 3.95 -0.20
C CYS A 313 -15.32 4.22 -1.37
N HIS A 314 -14.90 3.19 -2.10
CA HIS A 314 -14.06 3.30 -3.29
C HIS A 314 -14.77 4.13 -4.37
N GLU A 315 -15.92 3.66 -4.82
CA GLU A 315 -16.69 4.30 -5.88
C GLU A 315 -17.13 5.73 -5.52
N TYR A 316 -17.53 5.93 -4.27
CA TYR A 316 -17.89 7.27 -3.80
C TYR A 316 -16.68 8.20 -3.76
N SER A 317 -15.47 7.69 -3.50
CA SER A 317 -14.24 8.49 -3.45
C SER A 317 -13.80 9.01 -4.81
N HIS A 318 -14.22 8.37 -5.90
CA HIS A 318 -14.02 8.93 -7.24
C HIS A 318 -14.74 10.28 -7.44
N THR A 319 -15.86 10.51 -6.75
CA THR A 319 -16.54 11.81 -6.78
C THR A 319 -15.70 12.94 -6.19
N PHE A 320 -14.69 12.59 -5.38
CA PHE A 320 -13.71 13.52 -4.83
C PHE A 320 -12.51 13.76 -5.73
N GLY A 321 -12.43 13.06 -6.87
CA GLY A 321 -11.34 13.16 -7.84
C GLY A 321 -10.14 12.27 -7.55
N LEU A 322 -10.30 11.22 -6.74
CA LEU A 322 -9.27 10.20 -6.58
C LEU A 322 -9.24 9.27 -7.81
N PRO A 323 -8.08 9.04 -8.44
CA PRO A 323 -7.93 8.07 -9.51
C PRO A 323 -7.70 6.67 -8.93
N ASP A 324 -7.80 5.65 -9.78
CA ASP A 324 -7.35 4.30 -9.44
C ASP A 324 -5.82 4.20 -9.37
N PHE A 325 -5.34 3.37 -8.45
CA PHE A 325 -3.91 3.10 -8.28
C PHE A 325 -3.52 1.67 -8.63
N TYR A 326 -4.47 0.80 -8.92
CA TYR A 326 -4.16 -0.50 -9.52
C TYR A 326 -3.77 -0.33 -11.01
N ASP A 327 -3.26 -1.38 -11.58
CA ASP A 327 -2.93 -1.44 -13.01
C ASP A 327 -4.21 -1.56 -13.83
N THR A 328 -4.64 -0.45 -14.43
CA THR A 328 -5.90 -0.38 -15.16
C THR A 328 -5.81 -0.90 -16.61
N ASP A 329 -4.63 -1.29 -17.11
CA ASP A 329 -4.48 -1.96 -18.41
C ASP A 329 -4.04 -3.43 -18.27
N TYR A 330 -3.91 -3.92 -17.03
CA TYR A 330 -3.59 -5.30 -16.66
C TYR A 330 -2.24 -5.78 -17.21
N ASP A 331 -2.23 -6.84 -18.05
CA ASP A 331 -0.99 -7.42 -18.58
C ASP A 331 -0.45 -6.69 -19.83
N GLU A 332 -1.06 -5.55 -20.22
CA GLU A 332 -0.54 -4.69 -21.28
C GLU A 332 0.66 -3.84 -20.81
N SER A 333 1.15 -2.96 -21.64
CA SER A 333 2.25 -2.02 -21.34
C SER A 333 3.50 -2.66 -20.72
N GLY A 334 3.74 -3.94 -20.97
CA GLY A 334 4.96 -4.65 -20.56
C GLY A 334 4.81 -5.57 -19.38
N GLY A 335 3.59 -5.89 -18.96
CA GLY A 335 3.25 -6.77 -17.85
C GLY A 335 2.50 -6.06 -16.75
N HIS A 336 2.12 -6.78 -15.71
CA HIS A 336 1.30 -6.29 -14.63
C HIS A 336 2.12 -5.54 -13.57
N ALA A 337 1.66 -4.37 -13.16
CA ALA A 337 2.25 -3.56 -12.11
C ALA A 337 1.59 -3.83 -10.75
N ALA A 338 2.36 -3.74 -9.67
CA ALA A 338 1.85 -3.92 -8.31
C ALA A 338 0.93 -2.78 -7.85
N GLY A 339 0.96 -1.64 -8.51
CA GLY A 339 0.28 -0.46 -8.03
C GLY A 339 0.75 -0.08 -6.62
N LEU A 340 -0.16 0.01 -5.68
CA LEU A 340 0.13 0.24 -4.26
C LEU A 340 0.00 -1.05 -3.43
N TRP A 341 0.31 -2.20 -4.03
CA TRP A 341 0.24 -3.52 -3.38
C TRP A 341 -1.15 -3.82 -2.81
N HIS A 342 -2.18 -3.52 -3.58
CA HIS A 342 -3.58 -3.86 -3.33
C HIS A 342 -4.12 -3.33 -2.00
N TRP A 343 -3.66 -3.90 -0.89
CA TRP A 343 -4.25 -3.77 0.44
C TRP A 343 -4.00 -2.41 1.09
N THR A 344 -3.02 -1.63 0.60
CA THR A 344 -2.58 -0.39 1.26
C THR A 344 -3.36 0.85 0.87
N SER A 345 -4.15 0.80 -0.20
CA SER A 345 -4.91 1.91 -0.75
C SER A 345 -6.37 1.54 -0.99
N LEU A 346 -7.29 2.43 -0.62
CA LEU A 346 -8.70 2.28 -0.98
C LEU A 346 -8.86 2.25 -2.50
N MET A 347 -8.13 3.11 -3.21
CA MET A 347 -8.21 3.30 -4.66
C MET A 347 -7.36 2.29 -5.45
N ASP A 348 -6.79 1.29 -4.77
CA ASP A 348 -6.27 0.06 -5.38
C ASP A 348 -7.26 -1.08 -5.05
N GLY A 349 -6.85 -2.18 -4.50
CA GLY A 349 -7.71 -3.29 -4.06
C GLY A 349 -8.05 -3.27 -2.57
N GLY A 350 -7.72 -2.20 -1.84
CA GLY A 350 -8.00 -2.09 -0.40
C GLY A 350 -9.49 -2.03 -0.06
N ASN A 351 -10.34 -1.67 -1.01
CA ASN A 351 -11.79 -1.77 -0.89
C ASN A 351 -12.26 -3.21 -0.57
N GLN A 352 -11.48 -4.21 -0.94
CA GLN A 352 -11.77 -5.64 -0.68
C GLN A 352 -11.24 -6.13 0.67
N ASN A 353 -10.51 -5.31 1.42
CA ASN A 353 -9.96 -5.70 2.72
C ASN A 353 -11.04 -6.23 3.66
N SER A 354 -10.77 -7.39 4.28
CA SER A 354 -11.75 -8.07 5.14
C SER A 354 -13.12 -8.25 4.47
N ARG A 355 -13.14 -8.54 3.17
CA ARG A 355 -14.35 -8.64 2.33
C ARG A 355 -15.16 -7.34 2.30
N GLY A 356 -14.49 -6.23 2.15
CA GLY A 356 -15.08 -4.90 2.11
C GLY A 356 -15.55 -4.35 3.48
N GLN A 357 -15.33 -5.10 4.57
CA GLN A 357 -15.77 -4.66 5.90
C GLN A 357 -14.83 -3.62 6.53
N ILE A 358 -13.54 -3.66 6.17
CA ILE A 358 -12.51 -2.80 6.76
C ILE A 358 -11.62 -2.23 5.65
N PRO A 359 -12.13 -1.28 4.84
CA PRO A 359 -11.30 -0.57 3.85
C PRO A 359 -10.19 0.19 4.57
N PRO A 360 -8.98 0.34 3.96
CA PRO A 360 -7.86 0.96 4.62
C PRO A 360 -8.07 2.46 4.80
N TYR A 361 -7.38 3.04 5.77
CA TYR A 361 -7.30 4.49 5.92
C TYR A 361 -6.67 5.10 4.65
N PHE A 362 -7.13 6.28 4.21
CA PHE A 362 -6.54 6.97 3.07
C PHE A 362 -5.03 7.14 3.26
N ASN A 363 -4.25 6.69 2.28
CA ASN A 363 -2.81 6.85 2.30
C ASN A 363 -2.39 8.32 2.05
N ALA A 364 -1.10 8.61 2.20
CA ALA A 364 -0.59 9.98 2.03
C ALA A 364 -0.81 10.55 0.62
N ILE A 365 -0.90 9.69 -0.42
CA ILE A 365 -1.15 10.11 -1.80
C ILE A 365 -2.60 10.57 -1.94
N GLU A 366 -3.55 9.73 -1.50
CA GLU A 366 -4.99 10.03 -1.49
C GLU A 366 -5.26 11.32 -0.68
N ARG A 367 -4.67 11.42 0.51
CA ARG A 367 -4.80 12.60 1.38
C ARG A 367 -4.17 13.86 0.78
N GLU A 368 -3.05 13.75 0.06
CA GLU A 368 -2.43 14.88 -0.66
C GLU A 368 -3.32 15.39 -1.79
N ILE A 369 -3.91 14.48 -2.58
CA ILE A 369 -4.85 14.83 -3.66
C ILE A 369 -6.07 15.57 -3.09
N LEU A 370 -6.61 15.09 -1.99
CA LEU A 370 -7.78 15.66 -1.31
C LEU A 370 -7.46 16.93 -0.51
N GLY A 371 -6.20 17.35 -0.45
CA GLY A 371 -5.78 18.50 0.36
C GLY A 371 -5.87 18.28 1.89
N LEU A 372 -6.03 17.04 2.33
CA LEU A 372 -6.07 16.66 3.74
C LEU A 372 -4.68 16.58 4.37
N CYS A 373 -3.66 16.37 3.57
CA CYS A 373 -2.26 16.32 3.97
C CYS A 373 -1.42 17.21 3.05
N LYS A 374 -0.48 17.94 3.66
CA LYS A 374 0.60 18.61 2.95
C LYS A 374 1.91 18.03 3.45
N PRO A 375 2.58 17.15 2.68
CA PRO A 375 3.81 16.51 3.12
C PRO A 375 4.90 17.55 3.46
N ALA A 376 5.56 17.35 4.59
CA ALA A 376 6.66 18.22 5.00
C ALA A 376 7.92 17.86 4.21
N VAL A 377 8.57 18.85 3.61
CA VAL A 377 9.79 18.64 2.82
C VAL A 377 10.98 18.40 3.74
N ILE A 378 11.65 17.27 3.55
CA ILE A 378 12.95 16.98 4.16
C ILE A 378 14.04 17.60 3.31
N SER A 379 14.68 18.62 3.83
CA SER A 379 15.74 19.38 3.16
C SER A 379 17.05 19.47 3.94
N ARG A 380 17.18 18.75 5.04
CA ARG A 380 18.36 18.74 5.89
C ARG A 380 18.58 17.39 6.54
N ASP A 381 19.80 17.11 6.92
CA ASP A 381 20.14 15.96 7.75
C ASP A 381 19.44 16.07 9.12
N GLY A 382 18.99 14.94 9.64
CA GLY A 382 18.33 14.91 10.93
C GLY A 382 17.68 13.58 11.25
N MET A 383 17.16 13.48 12.45
CA MET A 383 16.28 12.42 12.88
C MET A 383 14.83 12.89 12.74
N TYR A 384 14.01 12.03 12.19
CA TYR A 384 12.60 12.29 11.93
C TYR A 384 11.74 11.23 12.62
N VAL A 385 10.55 11.65 13.04
CA VAL A 385 9.57 10.78 13.67
C VAL A 385 8.33 10.76 12.79
N LEU A 386 7.88 9.57 12.43
CA LEU A 386 6.62 9.34 11.74
C LEU A 386 5.61 8.77 12.72
N GLU A 387 4.62 9.56 13.09
CA GLU A 387 3.40 9.07 13.70
C GLU A 387 2.54 8.38 12.64
N PRO A 388 1.75 7.36 13.01
CA PRO A 388 0.80 6.76 12.08
C PRO A 388 -0.19 7.78 11.53
N ILE A 389 -0.46 7.70 10.21
CA ILE A 389 -1.29 8.67 9.50
C ILE A 389 -2.74 8.69 10.01
N ASP A 390 -3.25 7.54 10.47
CA ASP A 390 -4.57 7.39 11.10
C ASP A 390 -4.69 8.06 12.48
N ARG A 391 -3.60 8.61 13.00
CA ARG A 391 -3.53 9.36 14.26
C ARG A 391 -3.05 10.80 14.06
N GLY A 392 -3.29 11.37 12.89
CA GLY A 392 -2.86 12.72 12.55
C GLY A 392 -1.37 12.83 12.25
N GLY A 393 -0.71 11.72 11.89
CA GLY A 393 0.71 11.69 11.53
C GLY A 393 1.02 12.54 10.32
N GLN A 394 2.18 13.21 10.38
CA GLN A 394 2.70 14.01 9.28
C GLN A 394 3.36 13.11 8.24
N ALA A 395 2.97 13.23 6.98
CA ALA A 395 3.74 12.68 5.88
C ALA A 395 4.95 13.56 5.55
N TYR A 396 6.05 12.94 5.10
CA TYR A 396 7.24 13.65 4.65
C TYR A 396 7.47 13.42 3.16
N ARG A 397 8.20 14.34 2.52
CA ARG A 397 8.67 14.15 1.15
C ARG A 397 10.13 14.54 1.00
N ILE A 398 10.82 13.84 0.10
CA ILE A 398 12.16 14.19 -0.39
C ILE A 398 12.01 14.53 -1.87
N ASP A 399 12.33 15.78 -2.22
CA ASP A 399 12.23 16.25 -3.60
C ASP A 399 13.37 15.65 -4.46
N THR A 400 13.07 15.41 -5.74
CA THR A 400 14.06 15.11 -6.78
C THR A 400 14.54 16.40 -7.43
N GLU A 401 15.28 16.30 -8.52
CA GLU A 401 15.65 17.45 -9.36
C GLU A 401 14.44 18.04 -10.09
N HIS A 402 13.32 17.38 -10.06
CA HIS A 402 12.07 17.78 -10.74
C HIS A 402 11.00 18.14 -9.70
N PRO A 403 10.35 19.31 -9.77
CA PRO A 403 9.45 19.78 -8.73
C PRO A 403 8.21 18.88 -8.51
N ASP A 404 7.74 18.20 -9.58
CA ASP A 404 6.55 17.34 -9.57
C ASP A 404 6.90 15.85 -9.48
N GLU A 405 8.16 15.53 -9.16
CA GLU A 405 8.64 14.18 -8.87
C GLU A 405 9.33 14.16 -7.52
N TYR A 406 8.89 13.26 -6.62
CA TYR A 406 9.39 13.21 -5.24
C TYR A 406 9.17 11.83 -4.61
N PHE A 407 9.88 11.58 -3.52
CA PHE A 407 9.63 10.42 -2.67
C PHE A 407 8.73 10.84 -1.51
N LEU A 408 7.60 10.17 -1.35
CA LEU A 408 6.61 10.42 -0.30
C LEU A 408 6.72 9.34 0.78
N ILE A 409 6.64 9.74 2.05
CA ILE A 409 6.92 8.86 3.19
C ILE A 409 5.79 8.98 4.20
N GLU A 410 5.20 7.84 4.59
CA GLU A 410 4.18 7.77 5.61
C GLU A 410 4.40 6.61 6.59
N CYS A 411 3.66 6.60 7.70
CA CYS A 411 3.56 5.46 8.62
C CYS A 411 2.13 4.95 8.69
N ARG A 412 1.96 3.62 8.59
CA ARG A 412 0.68 2.92 8.76
C ARG A 412 0.68 2.13 10.06
N SER A 413 -0.39 2.26 10.85
CA SER A 413 -0.46 1.59 12.16
C SER A 413 -0.78 0.10 12.08
N GLY A 414 -1.47 -0.35 11.04
CA GLY A 414 -2.06 -1.68 10.95
C GLY A 414 -3.21 -1.90 11.95
N LYS A 415 -3.85 -0.82 12.42
CA LYS A 415 -4.94 -0.85 13.40
C LYS A 415 -6.14 -0.06 12.91
N GLY A 416 -7.30 -0.23 13.55
CA GLY A 416 -8.51 0.46 13.11
C GLY A 416 -8.81 0.16 11.66
N TRP A 417 -9.03 1.19 10.83
CA TRP A 417 -9.26 1.03 9.40
C TRP A 417 -8.08 0.39 8.65
N ASP A 418 -6.85 0.47 9.18
CA ASP A 418 -5.68 -0.20 8.62
C ASP A 418 -5.55 -1.68 9.01
N SER A 419 -6.41 -2.21 9.89
CA SER A 419 -6.28 -3.60 10.35
C SER A 419 -6.48 -4.65 9.25
N GLY A 420 -7.12 -4.27 8.16
CA GLY A 420 -7.30 -5.10 6.96
C GLY A 420 -6.07 -5.18 6.04
N ILE A 421 -5.07 -4.31 6.22
CA ILE A 421 -3.88 -4.26 5.33
C ILE A 421 -3.00 -5.51 5.47
N GLY A 422 -2.90 -6.07 6.70
CA GLY A 422 -2.04 -7.22 6.96
C GLY A 422 -0.57 -6.88 7.26
N GLY A 423 -0.22 -5.59 7.33
CA GLY A 423 1.11 -5.09 7.65
C GLY A 423 1.07 -3.72 8.32
N SER A 424 2.22 -3.24 8.80
CA SER A 424 2.36 -1.92 9.40
C SER A 424 3.80 -1.42 9.29
N GLY A 425 4.02 -0.12 9.43
CA GLY A 425 5.34 0.51 9.38
C GLY A 425 5.42 1.66 8.40
N MET A 426 6.63 2.01 7.99
CA MET A 426 6.88 3.08 7.03
C MET A 426 6.67 2.56 5.60
N LEU A 427 5.92 3.30 4.82
CA LEU A 427 5.83 3.16 3.36
C LEU A 427 6.59 4.32 2.70
N VAL A 428 7.23 4.02 1.59
CA VAL A 428 7.94 5.01 0.77
C VAL A 428 7.44 4.86 -0.67
N TYR A 429 6.94 5.95 -1.22
CA TYR A 429 6.43 6.01 -2.59
C TYR A 429 7.32 6.87 -3.46
N HIS A 430 7.49 6.49 -4.71
CA HIS A 430 8.05 7.33 -5.76
C HIS A 430 6.90 7.92 -6.58
N ILE A 431 6.69 9.20 -6.47
CA ILE A 431 5.58 9.93 -7.11
C ILE A 431 6.10 10.75 -8.27
N ASP A 432 5.48 10.59 -9.45
CA ASP A 432 5.74 11.41 -10.62
C ASP A 432 4.42 11.97 -11.18
N LYS A 433 4.22 13.28 -11.04
CA LYS A 433 3.10 14.06 -11.59
C LYS A 433 3.57 15.05 -12.65
N SER A 434 4.76 14.84 -13.22
CA SER A 434 5.43 15.79 -14.11
C SER A 434 4.87 15.76 -15.54
N GLU A 435 5.11 16.85 -16.28
CA GLU A 435 4.84 16.92 -17.72
C GLU A 435 5.89 16.17 -18.58
N ARG A 436 6.71 15.34 -17.96
CA ARG A 436 7.67 14.51 -18.68
C ARG A 436 6.99 13.27 -19.26
N ASN A 437 7.54 12.84 -20.40
CA ASN A 437 7.16 11.59 -21.04
C ASN A 437 7.24 10.40 -20.05
N SER A 438 6.14 9.68 -19.90
CA SER A 438 5.99 8.51 -19.03
C SER A 438 5.79 7.21 -19.80
N GLY A 439 5.97 7.22 -21.09
CA GLY A 439 5.83 6.05 -21.95
C GLY A 439 4.53 6.04 -22.76
N TYR A 440 4.39 4.99 -23.55
CA TYR A 440 3.22 4.78 -24.40
C TYR A 440 1.99 4.46 -23.53
N SER A 441 0.85 5.01 -23.92
CA SER A 441 -0.46 4.67 -23.37
C SER A 441 -1.24 3.91 -24.44
N GLU A 442 -1.70 2.75 -24.10
CA GLU A 442 -2.58 1.98 -24.98
C GLU A 442 -3.91 2.72 -25.19
N TYR A 443 -4.41 3.38 -24.17
CA TYR A 443 -5.61 4.21 -24.23
C TYR A 443 -5.49 5.34 -25.26
N TYR A 444 -4.43 6.15 -25.22
CA TYR A 444 -4.25 7.26 -26.15
C TYR A 444 -3.63 6.83 -27.51
N GLY A 445 -3.11 5.61 -27.61
CA GLY A 445 -2.37 5.15 -28.79
C GLY A 445 -1.13 6.00 -29.08
N SER A 446 -0.56 6.61 -28.06
CA SER A 446 0.58 7.53 -28.14
C SER A 446 1.34 7.62 -26.83
N VAL A 447 2.53 8.20 -26.89
CA VAL A 447 3.29 8.54 -25.70
C VAL A 447 2.63 9.71 -24.97
N ILE A 448 2.43 9.56 -23.66
CA ILE A 448 1.82 10.59 -22.80
C ILE A 448 2.72 10.98 -21.64
N THR A 449 2.40 12.09 -20.96
CA THR A 449 3.12 12.56 -19.78
C THR A 449 2.62 11.89 -18.51
N ALA A 450 3.44 11.88 -17.46
CA ALA A 450 3.01 11.42 -16.14
C ALA A 450 1.79 12.23 -15.66
N TYR A 451 1.82 13.56 -15.77
CA TYR A 451 0.67 14.42 -15.47
C TYR A 451 -0.62 13.94 -16.15
N LYS A 452 -0.53 13.56 -17.43
CA LYS A 452 -1.69 13.12 -18.20
C LYS A 452 -2.22 11.77 -17.71
N ARG A 453 -1.35 10.86 -17.21
CA ARG A 453 -1.79 9.61 -16.57
C ARG A 453 -2.64 9.85 -15.35
N TRP A 454 -2.26 10.81 -14.51
CA TRP A 454 -3.04 11.18 -13.33
C TRP A 454 -4.36 11.88 -13.67
N LYS A 455 -4.35 12.78 -14.64
CA LYS A 455 -5.47 13.71 -14.85
C LYS A 455 -6.48 13.27 -15.90
N ASN A 456 -6.06 12.50 -16.88
CA ASN A 456 -6.87 12.29 -18.07
C ASN A 456 -6.98 10.83 -18.50
N ALA A 457 -6.15 9.94 -18.01
CA ALA A 457 -6.08 8.58 -18.50
C ALA A 457 -6.54 7.52 -17.48
N ASN A 458 -6.55 7.85 -16.20
CA ASN A 458 -6.68 6.88 -15.12
C ASN A 458 -5.66 5.72 -15.26
N GLU A 459 -4.45 6.03 -15.71
CA GLU A 459 -3.36 5.08 -15.96
C GLU A 459 -2.16 5.33 -15.06
N VAL A 460 -2.39 5.67 -13.78
CA VAL A 460 -1.32 6.07 -12.86
C VAL A 460 -0.22 5.03 -12.81
N ASN A 461 -0.58 3.75 -12.75
CA ASN A 461 0.34 2.64 -12.56
C ASN A 461 0.29 1.55 -13.65
N CYS A 462 -0.16 1.86 -14.87
CA CYS A 462 -0.25 0.88 -15.96
C CYS A 462 1.11 0.42 -16.51
N ARG A 463 2.19 1.08 -16.17
CA ARG A 463 3.52 0.72 -16.67
C ARG A 463 4.41 0.23 -15.55
N PRO A 464 4.70 -1.08 -15.47
CA PRO A 464 5.52 -1.65 -14.40
C PRO A 464 6.97 -1.12 -14.40
N ASP A 465 7.49 -0.73 -15.56
CA ASP A 465 8.82 -0.11 -15.68
C ASP A 465 8.84 1.38 -15.31
N ARG A 466 7.65 2.02 -15.17
CA ARG A 466 7.52 3.44 -14.85
C ARG A 466 6.17 3.76 -14.23
N GLN A 467 5.91 3.24 -13.05
CA GLN A 467 4.72 3.58 -12.28
C GLN A 467 4.79 5.04 -11.81
N CYS A 468 3.67 5.78 -11.93
CA CYS A 468 3.62 7.17 -11.49
C CYS A 468 3.36 7.33 -9.99
N ALA A 469 2.95 6.24 -9.33
CA ALA A 469 2.86 6.09 -7.88
C ALA A 469 3.46 4.74 -7.50
N ASP A 470 4.78 4.62 -7.57
CA ASP A 470 5.51 3.37 -7.32
C ASP A 470 5.78 3.20 -5.82
N LEU A 471 5.48 2.05 -5.26
CA LEU A 471 5.79 1.74 -3.87
C LEU A 471 7.17 1.09 -3.80
N LEU A 472 8.10 1.72 -3.08
CA LEU A 472 9.47 1.25 -2.93
C LEU A 472 9.55 0.22 -1.80
N GLU A 473 9.49 -1.06 -2.13
CA GLU A 473 9.41 -2.16 -1.17
C GLU A 473 10.67 -2.28 -0.30
N ALA A 474 10.47 -2.63 0.97
CA ALA A 474 11.57 -2.93 1.88
C ALA A 474 12.25 -4.26 1.52
N ASP A 475 11.50 -5.27 1.11
CA ASP A 475 12.07 -6.50 0.54
C ASP A 475 12.52 -6.26 -0.91
N LYS A 476 13.79 -6.00 -1.11
CA LYS A 476 14.38 -5.67 -2.42
C LYS A 476 14.32 -6.80 -3.46
N ARG A 477 13.81 -7.96 -3.09
CA ARG A 477 13.50 -9.06 -4.02
C ARG A 477 12.12 -8.87 -4.67
N GLN A 478 11.24 -8.10 -4.02
CA GLN A 478 9.95 -7.68 -4.53
C GLN A 478 10.13 -6.33 -5.21
N ASP A 479 9.78 -6.20 -6.46
CA ASP A 479 9.91 -4.94 -7.20
C ASP A 479 8.58 -4.50 -7.83
N GLY A 480 7.48 -5.12 -7.38
CA GLY A 480 6.16 -4.79 -7.86
C GLY A 480 5.91 -5.08 -9.34
N PHE A 481 6.87 -5.72 -9.99
CA PHE A 481 6.77 -6.13 -11.39
C PHE A 481 6.57 -7.64 -11.52
N THR A 482 5.63 -8.03 -12.37
CA THR A 482 5.46 -9.44 -12.78
C THR A 482 4.92 -9.52 -14.20
N ALA A 483 5.07 -10.68 -14.82
CA ALA A 483 4.56 -10.91 -16.16
C ALA A 483 3.03 -11.10 -16.20
N ASN A 484 2.42 -11.37 -15.05
CA ASN A 484 0.97 -11.57 -14.96
C ASN A 484 0.42 -11.27 -13.57
N GLU A 485 -0.85 -10.93 -13.52
CA GLU A 485 -1.57 -10.54 -12.31
C GLU A 485 -1.65 -11.65 -11.25
N ASP A 486 -1.78 -12.92 -11.64
CA ASP A 486 -1.88 -14.03 -10.69
C ASP A 486 -0.60 -14.24 -9.89
N GLU A 487 0.55 -14.03 -10.53
CA GLU A 487 1.85 -14.12 -9.86
C GLU A 487 2.00 -12.98 -8.86
N LEU A 488 1.65 -11.76 -9.28
CA LEU A 488 1.67 -10.60 -8.41
C LEU A 488 0.73 -10.78 -7.22
N HIS A 489 -0.49 -11.25 -7.44
CA HIS A 489 -1.46 -11.49 -6.37
C HIS A 489 -0.92 -12.50 -5.34
N ARG A 490 -0.38 -13.63 -5.79
CA ARG A 490 0.23 -14.62 -4.88
C ARG A 490 1.41 -14.03 -4.10
N THR A 491 2.22 -13.21 -4.74
CA THR A 491 3.36 -12.54 -4.11
C THR A 491 2.89 -11.53 -3.08
N SER A 492 1.92 -10.68 -3.40
CA SER A 492 1.39 -9.68 -2.47
C SER A 492 0.72 -10.31 -1.25
N MET A 493 -0.10 -11.34 -1.43
CA MET A 493 -0.75 -12.09 -0.34
C MET A 493 0.27 -12.74 0.60
N ALA A 494 1.35 -13.29 0.07
CA ALA A 494 2.36 -13.98 0.87
C ALA A 494 3.32 -13.02 1.59
N ASN A 495 3.55 -11.82 1.05
CA ASN A 495 4.67 -10.97 1.41
C ASN A 495 4.31 -9.50 1.67
N ILE A 496 3.04 -9.19 1.97
CA ILE A 496 2.63 -7.80 2.23
C ILE A 496 3.49 -7.10 3.30
N ASN A 497 4.00 -7.83 4.29
CA ASN A 497 4.91 -7.27 5.28
C ASN A 497 6.25 -6.81 4.69
N GLY A 498 6.64 -7.37 3.54
CA GLY A 498 7.88 -7.00 2.84
C GLY A 498 7.84 -5.63 2.17
N VAL A 499 6.69 -4.97 2.07
CA VAL A 499 6.61 -3.60 1.54
C VAL A 499 6.92 -2.55 2.60
N PHE A 500 6.78 -2.88 3.89
CA PHE A 500 6.94 -1.96 5.01
C PHE A 500 8.38 -1.94 5.56
N TYR A 501 8.89 -0.74 5.83
CA TYR A 501 10.13 -0.56 6.56
C TYR A 501 9.88 -0.40 8.08
N PRO A 502 10.78 -0.94 8.95
CA PRO A 502 11.86 -1.86 8.62
C PRO A 502 11.32 -3.28 8.37
N TYR A 503 11.97 -4.02 7.48
CA TYR A 503 11.67 -5.42 7.19
C TYR A 503 12.90 -6.29 7.37
N MET A 504 12.84 -7.31 8.23
CA MET A 504 14.01 -8.12 8.62
C MET A 504 15.18 -7.20 9.04
N ASN A 505 16.28 -7.24 8.33
CA ASN A 505 17.47 -6.39 8.55
C ASN A 505 17.53 -5.20 7.59
N VAL A 506 16.50 -4.98 6.75
CA VAL A 506 16.43 -3.81 5.88
C VAL A 506 15.83 -2.64 6.65
N ASN A 507 16.69 -1.73 7.08
CA ASN A 507 16.34 -0.55 7.86
C ASN A 507 16.88 0.75 7.23
N HIS A 508 17.05 0.73 5.92
CA HIS A 508 17.53 1.88 5.13
C HIS A 508 16.96 1.84 3.71
N ILE A 509 16.97 2.98 3.06
CA ILE A 509 16.75 3.15 1.62
C ILE A 509 17.61 4.28 1.10
N THR A 510 18.40 4.00 0.06
CA THR A 510 19.40 4.89 -0.51
C THR A 510 19.29 4.92 -2.03
N SER A 511 20.03 5.79 -2.69
CA SER A 511 20.15 5.80 -4.14
C SER A 511 21.02 4.67 -4.72
N ASP A 512 21.62 3.84 -3.88
CA ASP A 512 22.41 2.66 -4.32
C ASP A 512 21.61 1.36 -4.25
N ASP A 513 20.43 1.40 -3.67
CA ASP A 513 19.52 0.26 -3.62
C ASP A 513 18.89 0.01 -4.99
N LYS A 514 18.54 -1.24 -5.27
CA LYS A 514 17.64 -1.57 -6.38
C LYS A 514 16.31 -0.88 -6.12
N ARG A 515 15.79 -0.09 -7.07
CA ARG A 515 14.63 0.77 -6.88
C ARG A 515 14.74 1.60 -5.58
N GLY A 516 15.87 2.30 -5.43
CA GLY A 516 16.11 3.19 -4.31
C GLY A 516 15.67 4.63 -4.61
N LEU A 517 16.28 5.58 -3.89
CA LEU A 517 15.98 7.00 -4.08
C LEU A 517 16.64 7.55 -5.36
N ILE A 518 16.13 7.15 -6.53
CA ILE A 518 16.59 7.56 -7.86
C ILE A 518 15.39 8.08 -8.64
N SER A 519 15.50 9.28 -9.22
CA SER A 519 14.45 9.82 -10.08
C SER A 519 14.28 9.00 -11.36
N TRP A 520 13.14 9.10 -12.02
CA TRP A 520 12.92 8.53 -13.35
C TRP A 520 13.85 9.12 -14.44
N GLY A 521 14.48 10.25 -14.16
CA GLY A 521 15.57 10.82 -14.95
C GLY A 521 16.93 10.13 -14.71
N GLY A 522 17.00 9.17 -13.78
CA GLY A 522 18.22 8.44 -13.42
C GLY A 522 19.13 9.23 -12.47
N VAL A 523 18.68 10.34 -11.91
CA VAL A 523 19.46 11.15 -10.97
C VAL A 523 19.32 10.56 -9.57
N LYS A 524 20.47 10.23 -8.97
CA LYS A 524 20.55 9.72 -7.61
C LYS A 524 20.26 10.83 -6.61
N SER A 525 19.34 10.59 -5.69
CA SER A 525 19.13 11.49 -4.56
C SER A 525 20.40 11.61 -3.72
N LYS A 526 20.66 12.82 -3.24
CA LYS A 526 21.71 13.06 -2.23
C LYS A 526 21.29 12.48 -0.87
N ALA A 527 20.00 12.48 -0.60
CA ALA A 527 19.43 11.95 0.64
C ALA A 527 19.55 10.43 0.71
N SER A 528 19.83 9.94 1.89
CA SER A 528 19.68 8.53 2.26
C SER A 528 18.83 8.46 3.52
N ILE A 529 17.86 7.58 3.54
CA ILE A 529 17.05 7.26 4.73
C ILE A 529 17.73 6.07 5.41
N THR A 530 18.06 6.20 6.68
CA THR A 530 18.82 5.19 7.43
C THR A 530 18.28 5.02 8.83
N ASN A 531 18.72 3.99 9.54
CA ASN A 531 18.35 3.73 10.93
C ASN A 531 16.82 3.71 11.15
N ILE A 532 16.09 3.16 10.19
CA ILE A 532 14.64 3.03 10.29
C ILE A 532 14.34 2.01 11.38
N ARG A 533 13.61 2.43 12.41
CA ARG A 533 13.25 1.56 13.54
C ARG A 533 11.87 1.90 14.07
N ARG A 534 11.26 0.89 14.70
CA ARG A 534 9.98 1.05 15.38
C ARG A 534 10.18 1.60 16.81
N ASP A 535 9.26 2.45 17.21
CA ASP A 535 9.07 2.88 18.59
C ASP A 535 7.56 2.82 18.89
N GLY A 536 7.10 1.67 19.37
CA GLY A 536 5.69 1.36 19.43
C GLY A 536 5.06 1.30 18.02
N ASP A 537 4.05 2.12 17.77
CA ASP A 537 3.40 2.26 16.45
C ASP A 537 4.11 3.30 15.56
N LYS A 538 5.02 4.10 16.10
CA LYS A 538 5.77 5.13 15.37
C LYS A 538 6.98 4.54 14.67
N ILE A 539 7.46 5.25 13.66
CA ILE A 539 8.74 4.98 13.03
C ILE A 539 9.68 6.16 13.29
N ILE A 540 10.89 5.84 13.72
CA ILE A 540 11.98 6.79 13.81
C ILE A 540 13.01 6.45 12.73
N PHE A 541 13.45 7.44 12.00
CA PHE A 541 14.46 7.28 10.95
C PHE A 541 15.39 8.48 10.87
N SER A 542 16.51 8.30 10.22
CA SER A 542 17.50 9.36 9.99
C SER A 542 17.58 9.66 8.51
N VAL A 543 17.71 10.93 8.16
CA VAL A 543 18.04 11.35 6.79
C VAL A 543 19.40 12.02 6.81
N ILE A 544 20.22 11.65 5.84
CA ILE A 544 21.61 12.12 5.68
C ILE A 544 21.86 12.45 4.19
N GLY A 545 22.80 13.36 3.93
CA GLY A 545 23.25 13.68 2.58
C GLY A 545 23.00 15.12 2.12
N PHE A 546 22.30 15.93 2.92
CA PHE A 546 22.06 17.35 2.62
C PHE A 546 23.18 18.28 3.09
N SER A 547 23.95 17.86 4.09
CA SER A 547 25.02 18.70 4.63
C SER A 547 26.29 18.63 3.80
N ASP A 548 26.60 19.72 3.14
CA ASP A 548 27.87 19.96 2.41
C ASP A 548 29.03 20.41 3.37
N SER A 549 29.24 19.70 4.46
CA SER A 549 30.36 20.02 5.35
C SER A 549 31.61 19.30 4.90
N SER A 550 32.50 20.00 4.26
CA SER A 550 33.85 19.50 3.92
C SER A 550 34.78 19.36 5.14
N THR A 551 34.38 19.86 6.31
CA THR A 551 35.15 19.78 7.54
C THR A 551 34.58 18.72 8.47
N PRO A 552 35.32 17.67 8.83
CA PRO A 552 34.88 16.67 9.79
C PRO A 552 34.51 17.31 11.14
N PRO A 553 33.46 16.80 11.83
CA PRO A 553 33.09 17.28 13.16
C PRO A 553 34.19 16.93 14.21
N GLU A 554 34.12 17.55 15.36
CA GLU A 554 34.89 17.12 16.53
C GLU A 554 34.14 15.96 17.23
N VAL A 555 34.89 15.13 17.94
CA VAL A 555 34.40 14.04 18.76
C VAL A 555 34.04 14.55 20.15
N GLU A 556 32.81 14.29 20.61
CA GLU A 556 32.29 14.73 21.91
C GLU A 556 31.71 13.55 22.70
N ASN A 557 31.44 13.76 23.98
CA ASN A 557 30.71 12.87 24.88
C ASN A 557 31.16 11.40 24.84
N ILE A 558 32.48 11.18 24.89
CA ILE A 558 33.05 9.84 24.85
C ILE A 558 32.77 9.12 26.16
N THR A 559 32.09 7.98 26.09
CA THR A 559 31.88 7.06 27.20
C THR A 559 32.34 5.65 26.82
N HIS A 560 32.65 4.83 27.83
CA HIS A 560 33.05 3.45 27.53
C HIS A 560 32.60 2.48 28.62
N GLU A 561 32.33 1.25 28.18
CA GLU A 561 32.09 0.09 29.02
C GLU A 561 33.15 -0.97 28.74
N VAL A 562 33.84 -1.44 29.79
CA VAL A 562 34.98 -2.37 29.65
C VAL A 562 34.63 -3.74 30.22
N PHE A 563 34.96 -4.76 29.44
CA PHE A 563 34.88 -6.19 29.78
C PHE A 563 36.31 -6.74 29.99
N CYS A 564 36.44 -8.04 30.18
CA CYS A 564 37.72 -8.69 30.29
C CYS A 564 38.44 -8.80 28.93
N ASP A 565 37.67 -9.02 27.84
CA ASP A 565 38.16 -9.31 26.49
C ASP A 565 37.66 -8.30 25.42
N ALA A 566 36.91 -7.27 25.85
CA ALA A 566 36.31 -6.29 24.95
C ALA A 566 36.01 -4.95 25.62
N ALA A 567 35.71 -3.96 24.81
CA ALA A 567 35.17 -2.66 25.24
C ALA A 567 34.12 -2.16 24.26
N ILE A 568 33.10 -1.47 24.76
CA ILE A 568 32.15 -0.69 23.97
C ILE A 568 32.48 0.78 24.18
N ILE A 569 32.82 1.48 23.13
CA ILE A 569 33.12 2.90 23.14
C ILE A 569 31.95 3.62 22.48
N GLN A 570 31.27 4.50 23.18
CA GLN A 570 30.21 5.36 22.65
C GLN A 570 30.72 6.80 22.57
N PHE A 571 30.37 7.52 21.51
CA PHE A 571 30.76 8.90 21.32
C PHE A 571 29.80 9.63 20.39
N GLU A 572 29.84 10.93 20.42
CA GLU A 572 28.98 11.80 19.63
C GLU A 572 29.82 12.72 18.74
N SER A 573 29.19 13.24 17.68
CA SER A 573 29.76 14.27 16.82
C SER A 573 29.24 15.66 17.24
N SER A 574 30.12 16.68 17.23
CA SER A 574 29.80 18.07 17.59
C SER A 574 28.72 18.72 16.72
N LYS A 575 28.32 18.10 15.62
CA LYS A 575 27.22 18.46 14.74
C LYS A 575 26.57 17.20 14.16
N THR A 576 25.32 17.28 13.71
CA THR A 576 24.70 16.17 13.02
C THR A 576 25.59 15.71 11.86
N PHE A 577 26.01 14.46 11.92
CA PHE A 577 26.97 13.88 11.01
C PHE A 577 26.62 12.43 10.69
N SER A 578 26.75 12.08 9.44
CA SER A 578 26.35 10.79 8.88
C SER A 578 27.46 10.05 8.16
N GLY A 579 28.65 10.64 8.15
CA GLY A 579 29.85 9.98 7.63
C GLY A 579 30.38 8.91 8.56
N ASN A 580 31.54 8.40 8.27
CA ASN A 580 32.21 7.36 9.03
C ASN A 580 33.05 7.95 10.16
N ALA A 581 33.11 7.24 11.28
CA ALA A 581 34.18 7.42 12.27
C ALA A 581 35.23 6.33 12.09
N VAL A 582 36.46 6.69 12.21
CA VAL A 582 37.59 5.76 12.27
C VAL A 582 38.00 5.64 13.74
N VAL A 583 37.98 4.43 14.25
CA VAL A 583 38.39 4.09 15.62
C VAL A 583 39.63 3.21 15.53
N THR A 584 40.73 3.69 16.10
CA THR A 584 42.00 2.93 16.19
C THR A 584 42.28 2.59 17.63
N TRP A 585 42.86 1.42 17.90
CA TRP A 585 43.21 1.01 19.25
C TRP A 585 44.43 0.10 19.28
N GLY A 586 45.04 0.03 20.45
CA GLY A 586 46.16 -0.85 20.72
C GLY A 586 46.60 -0.75 22.18
N LYS A 587 47.60 -1.56 22.57
CA LYS A 587 48.23 -1.42 23.88
C LYS A 587 48.88 -0.06 23.98
N THR A 588 48.90 0.53 25.20
CA THR A 588 49.32 1.91 25.42
C THR A 588 50.57 2.27 24.62
N GLY A 589 50.42 3.30 23.77
CA GLY A 589 51.49 3.83 22.93
C GLY A 589 51.64 3.15 21.56
N LYS A 590 50.75 2.22 21.18
CA LYS A 590 50.73 1.57 19.87
C LYS A 590 49.30 1.49 19.35
N GLU A 591 49.04 2.05 18.19
CA GLU A 591 47.76 1.86 17.45
C GLU A 591 47.96 0.73 16.46
N GLU A 592 47.50 -0.50 16.83
CA GLU A 592 47.77 -1.72 16.05
C GLU A 592 46.55 -2.18 15.26
N HIS A 593 45.36 -1.66 15.59
CA HIS A 593 44.09 -2.06 15.01
C HIS A 593 43.23 -0.87 14.65
N SER A 594 42.36 -0.99 13.63
CA SER A 594 41.41 0.03 13.28
C SER A 594 40.10 -0.55 12.77
N MET A 595 39.02 0.19 12.96
CA MET A 595 37.73 -0.10 12.37
C MET A 595 37.03 1.18 11.90
N THR A 596 36.13 1.02 10.93
CA THR A 596 35.24 2.10 10.51
C THR A 596 33.87 1.89 11.13
N VAL A 597 33.32 2.92 11.76
CA VAL A 597 32.05 2.88 12.49
C VAL A 597 31.07 3.84 11.83
N LYS A 598 29.84 3.36 11.60
CA LYS A 598 28.71 4.19 11.14
C LYS A 598 27.87 4.65 12.33
N ALA A 599 27.21 5.78 12.16
CA ALA A 599 26.25 6.25 13.17
C ALA A 599 25.09 5.27 13.33
N TYR A 600 24.75 4.93 14.57
CA TYR A 600 23.54 4.17 14.90
C TYR A 600 22.33 5.07 15.15
N GLU A 601 22.59 6.33 15.47
CA GLU A 601 21.65 7.47 15.49
C GLU A 601 22.36 8.70 14.94
N PRO A 602 21.66 9.73 14.45
CA PRO A 602 22.30 10.94 13.96
C PRO A 602 23.25 11.55 14.98
N GLY A 603 24.51 11.63 14.61
CA GLY A 603 25.55 12.15 15.48
C GLY A 603 26.00 11.22 16.60
N LYS A 604 25.47 10.01 16.73
CA LYS A 604 25.84 9.04 17.75
C LYS A 604 26.49 7.79 17.17
N PHE A 605 27.59 7.38 17.76
CA PHE A 605 28.42 6.30 17.27
C PHE A 605 28.77 5.32 18.40
N ALA A 606 28.96 4.05 18.07
CA ALA A 606 29.45 3.04 18.99
C ALA A 606 30.46 2.12 18.28
N ALA A 607 31.59 1.90 18.90
CA ALA A 607 32.60 0.93 18.48
C ALA A 607 32.64 -0.23 19.50
N VAL A 608 32.43 -1.47 19.01
CA VAL A 608 32.62 -2.69 19.81
C VAL A 608 33.98 -3.25 19.48
N ILE A 609 34.91 -3.11 20.41
CA ILE A 609 36.30 -3.59 20.30
C ILE A 609 36.41 -4.95 20.97
N GLU A 610 36.77 -5.97 20.21
CA GLU A 610 36.86 -7.34 20.65
C GLU A 610 38.31 -7.88 20.60
N GLY A 611 38.51 -9.08 21.19
CA GLY A 611 39.83 -9.72 21.18
C GLY A 611 40.88 -9.07 22.08
N LEU A 612 40.45 -8.32 23.09
CA LEU A 612 41.35 -7.69 24.06
C LEU A 612 41.89 -8.74 25.03
N GLU A 613 43.15 -8.56 25.47
CA GLU A 613 43.72 -9.43 26.48
C GLU A 613 43.16 -9.15 27.88
N PRO A 614 42.68 -10.15 28.60
CA PRO A 614 42.20 -10.00 29.97
C PRO A 614 43.35 -9.64 30.97
N GLY A 615 42.95 -9.18 32.14
CA GLY A 615 43.87 -9.11 33.28
C GLY A 615 44.58 -7.76 33.45
N ASN A 616 43.79 -6.69 33.46
CA ASN A 616 44.29 -5.33 33.75
C ASN A 616 45.29 -4.84 32.69
N LYS A 617 45.06 -5.14 31.42
CA LYS A 617 45.84 -4.62 30.32
C LYS A 617 45.29 -3.24 29.90
N THR A 618 46.19 -2.27 29.74
CA THR A 618 45.81 -0.93 29.35
C THR A 618 45.83 -0.78 27.83
N TYR A 619 44.73 -0.29 27.29
CA TYR A 619 44.55 0.02 25.87
C TYR A 619 44.32 1.52 25.69
N SER A 620 44.84 2.05 24.59
CA SER A 620 44.55 3.40 24.11
C SER A 620 43.65 3.29 22.91
N VAL A 621 42.67 4.17 22.81
CA VAL A 621 41.76 4.31 21.68
C VAL A 621 41.81 5.73 21.15
N SER A 622 41.89 5.88 19.84
CA SER A 622 41.80 7.17 19.13
C SER A 622 40.64 7.15 18.19
N ILE A 623 39.84 8.20 18.17
CA ILE A 623 38.61 8.33 17.41
C ILE A 623 38.69 9.60 16.56
N ALA A 624 38.42 9.51 15.26
CA ALA A 624 38.32 10.65 14.38
C ALA A 624 37.20 10.45 13.36
N PHE A 625 36.54 11.51 12.94
CA PHE A 625 35.61 11.47 11.84
C PHE A 625 36.31 11.69 10.50
N GLU A 626 35.80 11.08 9.45
CA GLU A 626 36.32 11.19 8.09
C GLU A 626 35.26 11.66 7.12
N ILE A 627 35.55 12.66 6.29
CA ILE A 627 34.72 13.14 5.20
C ILE A 627 35.55 13.19 3.92
N LYS A 628 35.11 12.44 2.88
CA LYS A 628 35.74 12.46 1.55
C LYS A 628 37.29 12.29 1.60
N GLY A 629 37.76 11.41 2.49
CA GLY A 629 39.18 11.14 2.68
C GLY A 629 39.95 12.19 3.54
N VAL A 630 39.22 13.15 4.11
CA VAL A 630 39.83 14.12 5.06
C VAL A 630 39.49 13.65 6.48
N THR A 631 40.50 13.31 7.25
CA THR A 631 40.38 12.93 8.66
C THR A 631 40.36 14.18 9.55
N GLY A 632 39.39 14.25 10.44
CA GLY A 632 39.23 15.33 11.40
C GLY A 632 40.19 15.21 12.59
N LYS A 633 40.05 16.12 13.55
CA LYS A 633 40.77 16.09 14.80
C LYS A 633 40.41 14.84 15.58
N SER A 634 41.41 14.07 16.02
CA SER A 634 41.22 12.89 16.84
C SER A 634 41.04 13.25 18.32
N SER A 635 40.17 12.46 18.96
CA SER A 635 40.03 12.42 20.43
C SER A 635 40.43 11.04 20.92
N SER A 636 41.10 10.99 22.08
CA SER A 636 41.66 9.75 22.60
C SER A 636 41.20 9.48 24.04
N LEU A 637 41.08 8.22 24.36
CA LEU A 637 40.87 7.74 25.73
C LEU A 637 41.71 6.49 25.98
N SER A 638 41.85 6.15 27.27
CA SER A 638 42.51 4.91 27.67
C SER A 638 41.65 4.19 28.69
N PHE A 639 41.62 2.87 28.62
CA PHE A 639 40.92 2.02 29.58
C PHE A 639 41.73 0.78 29.94
N MET A 640 41.30 0.06 30.98
CA MET A 640 41.99 -1.13 31.45
C MET A 640 40.99 -2.31 31.44
N THR A 641 41.39 -3.43 30.79
CA THR A 641 40.56 -4.66 30.76
C THR A 641 40.41 -5.24 32.15
N LYS A 642 39.24 -5.85 32.41
CA LYS A 642 38.94 -6.56 33.65
C LYS A 642 39.68 -7.91 33.71
N LYS A 643 39.80 -8.50 34.87
CA LYS A 643 40.30 -9.87 35.02
C LYS A 643 39.27 -10.84 34.44
N ALA A 644 39.77 -11.88 33.76
CA ALA A 644 38.92 -12.98 33.32
C ALA A 644 38.27 -13.65 34.53
N PRO A 645 37.00 -14.04 34.47
CA PRO A 645 36.43 -14.93 35.43
C PRO A 645 37.14 -16.29 35.43
N ALA A 646 37.22 -16.92 36.59
CA ALA A 646 37.88 -18.25 36.72
C ALA A 646 36.91 -19.37 36.36
N VAL A 647 36.45 -19.40 35.09
CA VAL A 647 35.57 -20.46 34.56
C VAL A 647 36.01 -20.80 33.12
N ASP A 648 35.91 -22.09 32.78
CA ASP A 648 36.44 -22.63 31.52
C ASP A 648 35.36 -22.92 30.45
N TRP A 649 34.07 -22.68 30.74
CA TRP A 649 32.96 -22.89 29.84
C TRP A 649 32.37 -21.56 29.32
N PRO A 650 31.73 -21.54 28.19
CA PRO A 650 31.04 -20.34 27.67
C PRO A 650 29.96 -19.84 28.63
N PHE A 651 29.86 -18.55 28.86
CA PHE A 651 28.81 -17.94 29.65
C PHE A 651 28.46 -16.53 29.21
N ILE A 652 27.23 -16.08 29.47
CA ILE A 652 26.81 -14.72 29.20
C ILE A 652 27.42 -13.78 30.22
N TYR A 653 28.35 -12.94 29.75
CA TYR A 653 29.01 -11.93 30.55
C TYR A 653 28.18 -10.64 30.52
N MET A 654 27.70 -10.21 31.67
CA MET A 654 27.02 -8.94 31.85
C MET A 654 27.72 -8.18 32.98
N ASN A 655 28.04 -6.92 32.76
CA ASN A 655 28.47 -6.04 33.84
C ASN A 655 27.29 -5.85 34.82
N ASN A 656 27.59 -5.48 36.10
CA ASN A 656 26.57 -5.26 37.12
C ASN A 656 25.77 -3.97 36.87
N VAL A 657 25.19 -3.85 35.67
CA VAL A 657 24.41 -2.69 35.27
C VAL A 657 23.01 -2.82 35.85
N GLY A 658 22.59 -1.84 36.64
CA GLY A 658 21.19 -1.61 37.01
C GLY A 658 20.52 -2.68 37.88
N LYS A 659 21.27 -3.52 38.62
CA LYS A 659 20.65 -4.49 39.51
C LYS A 659 20.29 -3.84 40.85
N SER A 660 19.03 -4.01 41.24
CA SER A 660 18.61 -3.78 42.62
C SER A 660 19.38 -4.73 43.58
N PRO A 661 19.40 -4.47 44.88
CA PRO A 661 19.94 -5.42 45.89
C PRO A 661 19.34 -6.83 45.77
N GLU A 662 18.15 -6.95 45.23
CA GLU A 662 17.44 -8.22 45.02
C GLU A 662 17.76 -8.89 43.66
N GLY A 663 18.65 -8.32 42.87
CA GLY A 663 19.07 -8.87 41.59
C GLY A 663 18.12 -8.58 40.42
N LYS A 664 17.09 -7.77 40.63
CA LYS A 664 16.14 -7.33 39.57
C LYS A 664 16.73 -6.21 38.74
N ILE A 665 16.27 -6.11 37.50
CA ILE A 665 16.70 -5.11 36.53
C ILE A 665 15.50 -4.23 36.17
N SER A 666 15.64 -2.92 36.22
CA SER A 666 14.55 -2.01 35.84
C SER A 666 14.27 -2.11 34.34
N LYS A 667 12.98 -2.08 33.94
CA LYS A 667 12.60 -2.02 32.53
C LYS A 667 13.19 -0.78 31.87
N GLY A 668 13.63 -0.92 30.62
CA GLY A 668 14.34 0.12 29.87
C GLY A 668 15.86 0.09 30.09
N THR A 669 16.38 -0.73 31.00
CA THR A 669 17.82 -0.88 31.18
C THR A 669 18.46 -1.47 29.93
N GLN A 670 19.52 -0.83 29.45
CA GLN A 670 20.36 -1.30 28.35
C GLN A 670 21.44 -2.26 28.87
N LEU A 671 21.40 -3.51 28.44
CA LEU A 671 22.37 -4.54 28.81
C LEU A 671 23.35 -4.80 27.68
N PRO A 672 24.66 -4.70 27.92
CA PRO A 672 25.66 -5.15 26.96
C PRO A 672 25.68 -6.70 26.98
N LEU A 673 25.37 -7.31 25.84
CA LEU A 673 25.29 -8.76 25.72
C LEU A 673 26.54 -9.31 25.05
N ARG A 674 27.26 -10.18 25.77
CA ARG A 674 28.44 -10.89 25.27
C ARG A 674 28.50 -12.31 25.81
N VAL A 675 29.05 -13.20 24.99
CA VAL A 675 29.45 -14.54 25.45
C VAL A 675 30.95 -14.55 25.66
N TYR A 676 31.36 -14.97 26.85
CA TYR A 676 32.76 -15.18 27.20
C TYR A 676 33.14 -16.66 27.02
N ASN A 677 34.43 -16.98 26.82
CA ASN A 677 34.94 -18.34 26.50
C ASN A 677 34.30 -18.99 25.28
N ALA A 678 34.02 -18.22 24.25
CA ALA A 678 33.50 -18.66 22.95
C ALA A 678 34.33 -18.07 21.79
N SER A 679 35.66 -18.03 21.93
CA SER A 679 36.57 -17.41 20.95
C SER A 679 36.64 -18.15 19.64
N ASP A 680 36.24 -19.42 19.62
CA ASP A 680 36.16 -20.32 18.46
C ASP A 680 34.74 -20.49 17.91
N ALA A 681 33.80 -19.68 18.40
CA ALA A 681 32.45 -19.62 17.85
C ALA A 681 32.47 -19.02 16.43
N ALA A 682 31.82 -19.71 15.50
CA ALA A 682 31.58 -19.22 14.13
C ALA A 682 30.39 -18.25 14.13
N GLU A 683 29.36 -18.53 14.96
CA GLU A 683 28.14 -17.73 15.05
C GLU A 683 27.56 -17.76 16.47
N ILE A 684 26.96 -16.64 16.89
CA ILE A 684 26.22 -16.53 18.15
C ILE A 684 24.89 -15.86 17.87
N GLU A 685 23.81 -16.63 18.01
CA GLU A 685 22.45 -16.13 17.88
C GLU A 685 21.80 -15.84 19.25
N TRP A 686 21.11 -14.74 19.34
CA TRP A 686 20.44 -14.32 20.56
C TRP A 686 18.94 -14.42 20.47
N SER A 687 18.31 -14.91 21.53
CA SER A 687 16.85 -14.90 21.66
C SER A 687 16.41 -14.55 23.10
N PHE A 688 15.23 -13.94 23.22
CA PHE A 688 14.59 -13.63 24.49
C PHE A 688 13.17 -14.19 24.50
N ASN A 689 12.83 -14.99 25.50
CA ASN A 689 11.56 -15.73 25.56
C ASN A 689 11.27 -16.54 24.27
N GLY A 690 12.33 -17.11 23.68
CA GLY A 690 12.24 -17.89 22.44
C GLY A 690 12.07 -17.07 21.16
N ARG A 691 12.06 -15.73 21.22
CA ARG A 691 12.01 -14.84 20.05
C ARG A 691 13.42 -14.33 19.74
N PRO A 692 13.86 -14.35 18.48
CA PRO A 692 15.14 -13.77 18.09
C PRO A 692 15.19 -12.29 18.49
N ILE A 693 16.35 -11.86 19.00
CA ILE A 693 16.62 -10.47 19.34
C ILE A 693 17.88 -9.97 18.63
N SER A 694 17.92 -8.69 18.36
CA SER A 694 19.09 -8.02 17.84
C SER A 694 19.71 -7.12 18.90
N ILE A 695 21.03 -7.09 18.97
CA ILE A 695 21.75 -6.09 19.74
C ILE A 695 21.71 -4.81 18.94
N GLY A 696 21.34 -3.69 19.57
CA GLY A 696 21.28 -2.38 18.93
C GLY A 696 22.62 -1.95 18.35
N GLY A 697 22.62 -0.98 17.45
CA GLY A 697 23.84 -0.42 16.84
C GLY A 697 24.80 0.20 17.85
N ASN A 698 24.36 0.42 19.08
CA ASN A 698 25.16 0.83 20.23
C ASN A 698 25.81 -0.32 21.02
N GLY A 699 25.59 -1.58 20.63
CA GLY A 699 26.10 -2.77 21.31
C GLY A 699 25.28 -3.23 22.52
N TYR A 700 24.05 -2.72 22.70
CA TYR A 700 23.20 -3.02 23.85
C TYR A 700 21.86 -3.61 23.45
N TYR A 701 21.27 -4.39 24.36
CA TYR A 701 19.88 -4.87 24.32
C TYR A 701 19.06 -4.15 25.41
N THR A 702 17.90 -3.63 25.04
CA THR A 702 16.98 -2.95 25.99
C THR A 702 16.03 -3.96 26.61
N VAL A 703 16.05 -4.10 27.93
CA VAL A 703 15.19 -5.01 28.68
C VAL A 703 13.77 -4.44 28.78
N THR A 704 12.79 -5.15 28.27
CA THR A 704 11.38 -4.71 28.27
C THR A 704 10.51 -5.49 29.27
N GLU A 705 10.89 -6.72 29.58
CA GLU A 705 10.13 -7.63 30.44
C GLU A 705 11.04 -8.65 31.14
N SER A 706 10.50 -9.38 32.10
CA SER A 706 11.18 -10.57 32.67
C SER A 706 11.14 -11.73 31.70
N GLY A 707 12.20 -12.54 31.67
CA GLY A 707 12.23 -13.68 30.79
C GLY A 707 13.57 -14.41 30.73
N ILE A 708 13.65 -15.31 29.76
CA ILE A 708 14.83 -16.14 29.51
C ILE A 708 15.59 -15.59 28.30
N LEU A 709 16.80 -15.10 28.55
CA LEU A 709 17.79 -14.77 27.54
C LEU A 709 18.57 -16.03 27.17
N LYS A 710 18.65 -16.33 25.86
CA LYS A 710 19.39 -17.47 25.33
C LYS A 710 20.44 -16.98 24.33
N ALA A 711 21.66 -17.48 24.43
CA ALA A 711 22.67 -17.41 23.40
C ALA A 711 22.86 -18.82 22.81
N GLN A 712 22.61 -19.01 21.53
CA GLN A 712 22.94 -20.21 20.75
C GLN A 712 24.30 -19.99 20.13
N ILE A 713 25.22 -20.91 20.33
CA ILE A 713 26.63 -20.81 19.87
C ILE A 713 26.88 -21.97 18.91
N THR A 714 27.27 -21.62 17.68
CA THR A 714 27.75 -22.59 16.66
C THR A 714 29.26 -22.41 16.52
N PHE A 715 30.02 -23.48 16.73
CA PHE A 715 31.47 -23.48 16.60
C PHE A 715 31.92 -23.73 15.16
N ALA A 716 33.17 -23.39 14.85
CA ALA A 716 33.74 -23.56 13.52
C ALA A 716 33.82 -25.01 13.03
N ASP A 717 33.83 -25.97 13.96
CA ASP A 717 33.80 -27.42 13.68
C ASP A 717 32.39 -27.99 13.46
N GLY A 718 31.36 -27.13 13.55
CA GLY A 718 29.94 -27.51 13.42
C GLY A 718 29.30 -27.98 14.73
N GLY A 719 30.02 -27.95 15.86
CA GLY A 719 29.46 -28.20 17.18
C GLY A 719 28.52 -27.06 17.61
N GLU A 720 27.46 -27.40 18.33
CA GLU A 720 26.51 -26.43 18.86
C GLU A 720 26.37 -26.53 20.36
N THR A 721 26.19 -25.41 21.01
CA THR A 721 25.82 -25.32 22.43
C THR A 721 24.94 -24.09 22.65
N TYR A 722 24.33 -24.00 23.82
CA TYR A 722 23.57 -22.82 24.20
C TYR A 722 23.73 -22.47 25.67
N ILE A 723 23.53 -21.20 25.96
CA ILE A 723 23.56 -20.67 27.33
C ILE A 723 22.25 -19.93 27.57
N ILE A 724 21.68 -20.13 28.72
CA ILE A 724 20.48 -19.38 29.14
C ILE A 724 20.80 -18.55 30.38
N LYS A 725 20.13 -17.41 30.51
CA LYS A 725 20.16 -16.54 31.67
C LYS A 725 18.79 -15.97 31.93
N GLU A 726 18.32 -16.12 33.17
CA GLU A 726 17.07 -15.51 33.60
C GLU A 726 17.29 -14.02 33.88
N ILE A 727 16.41 -13.21 33.33
CA ILE A 727 16.29 -11.75 33.54
C ILE A 727 15.00 -11.51 34.31
N ILE A 728 15.10 -10.95 35.51
CA ILE A 728 13.94 -10.59 36.33
C ILE A 728 13.85 -9.06 36.36
N THR A 729 12.71 -8.52 35.93
CA THR A 729 12.46 -7.07 35.99
C THR A 729 11.63 -6.70 37.19
N GLU A 730 11.85 -5.49 37.72
CA GLU A 730 10.97 -4.88 38.73
C GLU A 730 9.77 -4.22 38.09
#